data_976133d69209312cb65ee45e3f2b2a0d
#
_entry.id   976133d69209312cb65ee45e3f2b2a0d
#
_cell.length_a   1.000
_cell.length_b   1.000
_cell.length_c   1.000
_cell.angle_alpha   90.00
_cell.angle_beta   90.00
_cell.angle_gamma   90.00
#
_symmetry.space_group_name_H-M   'P 1'
#
loop_
_entity.id
_entity.type
_entity.pdbx_description
1 polymer ?
#
loop_
_entity_poly.entity_id
_entity_poly.type
_entity_poly.pdbx_seq_one_letter_code
_entity_poly.pdbx_strand_id
1 'polypeptide(L)'
;MAKKLENKWNDKLASKMSDPELLLYRSNLLGSDLRITNFGGGNTSAKIDMPDLLSGKNQNILWVKGSGGDLGSMHLDGFSTLYMDKLIGLKKLYKGLKHEDEMVNLFPHCTFNLNPRASSIDTPLHAFVPNKHVDHTHPDVIISIACMKNSQKMTKKIFDGDLGWLEWQRPGFDLGLKLEEIAKSDPNLKGVILGQHGLFTWGDTSKECYDLTISIIQRAADWFENNKTKEPFGGIKYKKPLSKSQRRDIVSKLMPHLRGKITTDQNKIGHFIDDPNVLQFVNSKKLNNLASLGTSCPDHFLRTKICPLVVNFNPDLKDLDKSLKSSLSGLKSQVESYRKFYTKYYERCKRKNSPPMRDQNAVVYLIPGIGMITFAKDKSTARIAGEFYVNAINVIRDADMTDQYIGLPEQEAFDIEYWLLEEAKLQRMPAPKSLEGKVAFITGGAGAIGKASATKLLQEGACVVLADIDNKSLEKTVSELSHAFNKDMVRGVICDVTKESSIVNAFKFCCIEFGGLDILASNAGMASSAPLDETSVEMWNLNFSILAEGYFLVCREGFKILKAQSVGGSIIIVASKNGLVASPNASAYCTAKAAELQLSRSVALEGAPYGIRCNVVNPDAVLKGSGIWDGKWRKERAAAYKIDTDQLEEHYRKRSLLKKNVYPEDVAEALYFFASEDSSKSTGNIINIDAGHAPSFTR
;
A
#
# COMPACT_ATOMS: atom_id res chain seq x y z
N MET A 1 -25.46 15.65 -2.18
CA MET A 1 -26.17 14.72 -1.29
C MET A 1 -25.30 13.46 -1.11
N ALA A 2 -25.02 13.06 0.10
CA ALA A 2 -24.37 11.78 0.34
C ALA A 2 -25.28 10.66 -0.21
N LYS A 3 -24.72 9.71 -0.97
CA LYS A 3 -25.47 8.59 -1.51
C LYS A 3 -26.04 7.78 -0.34
N LYS A 4 -27.35 7.57 -0.28
CA LYS A 4 -28.03 6.80 0.76
C LYS A 4 -27.39 5.42 0.89
N LEU A 5 -27.27 4.90 2.13
CA LEU A 5 -26.82 3.53 2.35
C LEU A 5 -27.85 2.57 1.76
N GLU A 6 -27.38 1.60 1.00
CA GLU A 6 -28.22 0.59 0.38
C GLU A 6 -28.33 -0.61 1.33
N ASN A 7 -29.54 -1.04 1.64
CA ASN A 7 -29.78 -2.30 2.29
C ASN A 7 -29.59 -3.42 1.25
N LYS A 8 -28.51 -4.17 1.36
CA LYS A 8 -28.14 -5.25 0.43
C LYS A 8 -28.60 -6.64 0.89
N TRP A 9 -29.39 -6.74 1.96
CA TRP A 9 -29.89 -8.01 2.45
C TRP A 9 -30.85 -8.68 1.46
N ASN A 10 -30.69 -9.98 1.23
CA ASN A 10 -31.52 -10.76 0.33
C ASN A 10 -32.11 -11.98 1.09
N ASP A 11 -33.41 -11.90 1.41
CA ASP A 11 -34.10 -12.95 2.17
C ASP A 11 -34.10 -14.33 1.48
N LYS A 12 -34.15 -14.37 0.13
CA LYS A 12 -34.14 -15.63 -0.64
C LYS A 12 -32.76 -16.35 -0.55
N LEU A 13 -31.67 -15.60 -0.45
CA LEU A 13 -30.35 -16.16 -0.22
C LEU A 13 -30.19 -16.58 1.24
N ALA A 14 -30.56 -15.69 2.16
CA ALA A 14 -30.41 -15.89 3.60
C ALA A 14 -31.16 -17.10 4.10
N SER A 15 -32.38 -17.40 3.57
CA SER A 15 -33.22 -18.54 4.01
C SER A 15 -32.62 -19.92 3.71
N LYS A 16 -31.53 -19.98 2.92
CA LYS A 16 -30.84 -21.24 2.57
C LYS A 16 -29.56 -21.47 3.35
N MET A 17 -29.17 -20.50 4.21
CA MET A 17 -27.92 -20.51 4.93
C MET A 17 -28.08 -21.03 6.35
N SER A 18 -27.08 -21.76 6.83
CA SER A 18 -26.90 -22.09 8.24
C SER A 18 -26.55 -20.87 9.08
N ASP A 19 -26.66 -20.92 10.41
CA ASP A 19 -26.32 -19.81 11.30
C ASP A 19 -24.88 -19.26 11.09
N PRO A 20 -23.82 -20.10 10.94
CA PRO A 20 -22.49 -19.62 10.60
C PRO A 20 -22.40 -18.93 9.23
N GLU A 21 -23.08 -19.45 8.21
CA GLU A 21 -23.12 -18.85 6.88
C GLU A 21 -23.89 -17.52 6.87
N LEU A 22 -24.98 -17.41 7.65
CA LEU A 22 -25.71 -16.15 7.84
C LEU A 22 -24.85 -15.09 8.52
N LEU A 23 -24.04 -15.49 9.53
CA LEU A 23 -23.09 -14.58 10.16
C LEU A 23 -22.04 -14.11 9.15
N LEU A 24 -21.47 -15.01 8.35
CA LEU A 24 -20.53 -14.65 7.29
C LEU A 24 -21.15 -13.71 6.25
N TYR A 25 -22.36 -14.02 5.80
CA TYR A 25 -23.12 -13.21 4.85
C TYR A 25 -23.32 -11.78 5.38
N ARG A 26 -23.80 -11.63 6.63
CA ARG A 26 -23.94 -10.33 7.30
C ARG A 26 -22.60 -9.58 7.38
N SER A 27 -21.54 -10.26 7.76
CA SER A 27 -20.20 -9.70 7.88
C SER A 27 -19.71 -9.13 6.53
N ASN A 28 -19.85 -9.93 5.46
CA ASN A 28 -19.44 -9.49 4.12
C ASN A 28 -20.28 -8.32 3.61
N LEU A 29 -21.59 -8.29 3.90
CA LEU A 29 -22.45 -7.15 3.56
C LEU A 29 -21.99 -5.87 4.26
N LEU A 30 -21.73 -5.92 5.57
CA LEU A 30 -21.25 -4.77 6.34
C LEU A 30 -19.87 -4.30 5.85
N GLY A 31 -18.93 -5.22 5.64
CA GLY A 31 -17.59 -4.90 5.16
C GLY A 31 -17.51 -4.49 3.69
N SER A 32 -18.55 -4.71 2.88
CA SER A 32 -18.60 -4.32 1.46
C SER A 32 -18.79 -2.81 1.22
N ASP A 33 -19.06 -2.04 2.26
CA ASP A 33 -19.28 -0.58 2.17
C ASP A 33 -18.42 0.13 3.23
N LEU A 34 -17.38 0.83 2.77
CA LEU A 34 -16.43 1.54 3.64
C LEU A 34 -17.07 2.68 4.45
N ARG A 35 -18.32 3.05 4.16
CA ARG A 35 -19.09 4.00 4.99
C ARG A 35 -19.63 3.34 6.26
N ILE A 36 -19.71 1.99 6.30
CA ILE A 36 -20.16 1.21 7.46
C ILE A 36 -18.99 0.84 8.36
N THR A 37 -17.90 0.38 7.77
CA THR A 37 -16.68 0.08 8.50
C THR A 37 -15.45 0.22 7.60
N ASN A 38 -14.32 0.62 8.17
CA ASN A 38 -13.05 0.75 7.46
C ASN A 38 -12.39 -0.62 7.26
N PHE A 39 -11.33 -0.66 6.43
CA PHE A 39 -10.57 -1.88 6.14
C PHE A 39 -10.02 -2.52 7.42
N GLY A 40 -10.37 -3.79 7.62
CA GLY A 40 -9.89 -4.56 8.79
C GLY A 40 -10.50 -4.15 10.12
N GLY A 41 -11.27 -3.07 10.19
CA GLY A 41 -11.96 -2.59 11.39
C GLY A 41 -13.28 -3.31 11.63
N GLY A 42 -13.79 -3.18 12.86
CA GLY A 42 -15.04 -3.77 13.29
C GLY A 42 -15.01 -5.28 13.45
N ASN A 43 -16.04 -5.79 14.12
CA ASN A 43 -16.27 -7.22 14.38
C ASN A 43 -17.75 -7.56 14.29
N THR A 44 -18.05 -8.80 13.97
CA THR A 44 -19.39 -9.34 13.99
C THR A 44 -19.39 -10.65 14.75
N SER A 45 -20.50 -10.99 15.39
CA SER A 45 -20.62 -12.26 16.11
C SER A 45 -22.04 -12.82 16.11
N ALA A 46 -22.13 -14.11 16.40
CA ALA A 46 -23.37 -14.80 16.74
C ALA A 46 -23.14 -15.86 17.81
N LYS A 47 -24.09 -16.01 18.72
CA LYS A 47 -24.14 -17.10 19.69
C LYS A 47 -24.97 -18.23 19.10
N ILE A 48 -24.34 -19.38 18.85
CA ILE A 48 -24.92 -20.49 18.10
C ILE A 48 -24.83 -21.77 18.95
N ASP A 49 -25.94 -22.45 19.12
CA ASP A 49 -25.95 -23.74 19.79
C ASP A 49 -25.42 -24.84 18.88
N MET A 50 -24.36 -25.50 19.30
CA MET A 50 -23.65 -26.51 18.52
C MET A 50 -23.36 -27.75 19.37
N PRO A 51 -23.36 -28.95 18.79
CA PRO A 51 -22.94 -30.16 19.49
C PRO A 51 -21.43 -30.12 19.76
N ASP A 52 -21.06 -30.30 21.01
CA ASP A 52 -19.66 -30.47 21.39
C ASP A 52 -19.13 -31.80 20.83
N LEU A 53 -17.97 -31.74 20.16
CA LEU A 53 -17.41 -32.88 19.43
C LEU A 53 -17.03 -34.08 20.31
N LEU A 54 -16.75 -33.86 21.59
CA LEU A 54 -16.33 -34.92 22.52
C LEU A 54 -17.50 -35.47 23.32
N SER A 55 -18.39 -34.62 23.81
CA SER A 55 -19.50 -35.01 24.65
C SER A 55 -20.81 -35.23 23.91
N GLY A 56 -20.95 -34.75 22.69
CA GLY A 56 -22.19 -34.75 21.91
C GLY A 56 -23.29 -33.83 22.45
N LYS A 57 -23.06 -33.12 23.56
CA LYS A 57 -24.04 -32.22 24.18
C LYS A 57 -24.03 -30.86 23.46
N ASN A 58 -25.24 -30.31 23.27
CA ASN A 58 -25.32 -28.92 22.74
C ASN A 58 -24.73 -27.95 23.75
N GLN A 59 -23.88 -27.07 23.20
CA GLN A 59 -23.20 -26.00 23.90
C GLN A 59 -23.45 -24.67 23.18
N ASN A 60 -23.59 -23.58 23.92
CA ASN A 60 -23.69 -22.25 23.34
C ASN A 60 -22.30 -21.74 22.98
N ILE A 61 -22.05 -21.52 21.69
CA ILE A 61 -20.75 -21.17 21.13
C ILE A 61 -20.81 -19.78 20.55
N LEU A 62 -19.88 -18.92 20.99
CA LEU A 62 -19.63 -17.61 20.35
C LEU A 62 -18.83 -17.82 19.08
N TRP A 63 -19.41 -17.45 17.95
CA TRP A 63 -18.72 -17.21 16.71
C TRP A 63 -18.41 -15.72 16.63
N VAL A 64 -17.15 -15.33 16.61
CA VAL A 64 -16.72 -13.93 16.55
C VAL A 64 -15.57 -13.76 15.57
N LYS A 65 -15.56 -12.67 14.81
CA LYS A 65 -14.46 -12.39 13.88
C LYS A 65 -13.12 -12.43 14.62
N GLY A 66 -12.20 -13.24 14.11
CA GLY A 66 -10.83 -13.35 14.61
C GLY A 66 -9.98 -12.09 14.33
N SER A 67 -8.85 -11.99 15.01
CA SER A 67 -7.94 -10.85 14.88
C SER A 67 -7.35 -10.73 13.47
N GLY A 68 -7.32 -9.53 12.91
CA GLY A 68 -6.59 -9.20 11.68
C GLY A 68 -7.28 -9.55 10.36
N GLY A 69 -8.57 -9.92 10.36
CA GLY A 69 -9.35 -10.15 9.13
C GLY A 69 -10.14 -8.91 8.70
N ASP A 70 -10.39 -8.76 7.41
CA ASP A 70 -11.32 -7.77 6.87
C ASP A 70 -12.72 -8.35 6.73
N LEU A 71 -13.76 -7.63 7.21
CA LEU A 71 -15.13 -8.10 7.17
C LEU A 71 -15.66 -8.34 5.76
N GLY A 72 -15.25 -7.51 4.80
CA GLY A 72 -15.74 -7.55 3.42
C GLY A 72 -15.21 -8.72 2.59
N SER A 73 -14.07 -9.30 2.98
CA SER A 73 -13.38 -10.35 2.22
C SER A 73 -13.09 -11.62 3.00
N MET A 74 -13.56 -11.72 4.25
CA MET A 74 -13.35 -12.91 5.09
C MET A 74 -14.17 -14.13 4.62
N HIS A 75 -13.72 -15.31 5.02
CA HIS A 75 -14.39 -16.60 4.88
C HIS A 75 -14.74 -17.18 6.25
N LEU A 76 -15.36 -18.37 6.31
CA LEU A 76 -15.78 -19.01 7.57
C LEU A 76 -14.60 -19.26 8.54
N ASP A 77 -13.43 -19.55 8.01
CA ASP A 77 -12.19 -19.71 8.77
C ASP A 77 -11.66 -18.39 9.39
N GLY A 78 -12.25 -17.26 9.01
CA GLY A 78 -11.99 -15.97 9.63
C GLY A 78 -12.60 -15.77 11.01
N PHE A 79 -13.50 -16.67 11.45
CA PHE A 79 -14.09 -16.62 12.78
C PHE A 79 -13.31 -17.47 13.80
N SER A 80 -13.26 -16.98 15.03
CA SER A 80 -12.90 -17.76 16.20
C SER A 80 -14.17 -18.27 16.86
N THR A 81 -14.13 -19.52 17.35
CA THR A 81 -15.26 -20.19 18.03
C THR A 81 -14.88 -20.48 19.48
N LEU A 82 -15.70 -20.03 20.43
CA LEU A 82 -15.40 -20.13 21.87
C LEU A 82 -16.62 -20.56 22.65
N TYR A 83 -16.42 -21.37 23.71
CA TYR A 83 -17.48 -21.75 24.68
C TYR A 83 -17.93 -20.52 25.46
N MET A 84 -19.22 -20.21 25.40
CA MET A 84 -19.83 -19.09 26.11
C MET A 84 -19.72 -19.21 27.63
N ASP A 85 -19.93 -20.38 28.19
CA ASP A 85 -19.83 -20.66 29.63
C ASP A 85 -18.40 -20.38 30.15
N LYS A 86 -17.38 -20.79 29.40
CA LYS A 86 -15.98 -20.52 29.74
C LYS A 86 -15.68 -19.02 29.69
N LEU A 87 -16.12 -18.32 28.61
CA LEU A 87 -15.92 -16.87 28.49
C LEU A 87 -16.58 -16.10 29.63
N ILE A 88 -17.81 -16.46 30.00
CA ILE A 88 -18.50 -15.85 31.15
C ILE A 88 -17.77 -16.19 32.46
N GLY A 89 -17.22 -17.40 32.58
CA GLY A 89 -16.42 -17.84 33.73
C GLY A 89 -15.18 -16.99 33.97
N LEU A 90 -14.60 -16.40 32.92
CA LEU A 90 -13.44 -15.52 33.02
C LEU A 90 -13.70 -14.26 33.87
N LYS A 91 -14.95 -13.82 34.01
CA LYS A 91 -15.30 -12.67 34.88
C LYS A 91 -14.82 -12.86 36.31
N LYS A 92 -14.78 -14.12 36.82
CA LYS A 92 -14.25 -14.42 38.14
C LYS A 92 -12.74 -14.25 38.29
N LEU A 93 -12.03 -14.24 37.17
CA LEU A 93 -10.56 -14.12 37.12
C LEU A 93 -10.11 -12.70 36.85
N TYR A 94 -11.00 -11.80 36.46
CA TYR A 94 -10.67 -10.41 36.14
C TYR A 94 -10.31 -9.61 37.38
N LYS A 95 -9.12 -8.98 37.37
CA LYS A 95 -8.55 -8.26 38.51
C LYS A 95 -8.53 -6.73 38.32
N GLY A 96 -9.23 -6.22 37.29
CA GLY A 96 -9.31 -4.80 36.98
C GLY A 96 -8.33 -4.35 35.87
N LEU A 97 -8.44 -3.08 35.46
CA LEU A 97 -7.78 -2.48 34.27
C LEU A 97 -6.26 -2.71 34.19
N LYS A 98 -5.55 -2.82 35.31
CA LYS A 98 -4.10 -3.08 35.30
C LYS A 98 -3.74 -4.48 34.78
N HIS A 99 -4.70 -5.39 34.75
CA HIS A 99 -4.56 -6.78 34.33
C HIS A 99 -5.35 -7.08 33.05
N GLU A 100 -5.76 -6.03 32.32
CA GLU A 100 -6.59 -6.12 31.11
C GLU A 100 -5.99 -7.06 30.06
N ASP A 101 -4.72 -6.87 29.73
CA ASP A 101 -4.04 -7.62 28.69
C ASP A 101 -3.80 -9.09 29.07
N GLU A 102 -3.80 -9.43 30.38
CA GLU A 102 -3.70 -10.81 30.86
C GLU A 102 -4.93 -11.65 30.46
N MET A 103 -6.10 -11.02 30.36
CA MET A 103 -7.34 -11.68 29.98
C MET A 103 -7.30 -12.26 28.56
N VAL A 104 -6.59 -11.60 27.64
CA VAL A 104 -6.43 -12.06 26.26
C VAL A 104 -5.72 -13.42 26.19
N ASN A 105 -4.75 -13.63 27.10
CA ASN A 105 -4.02 -14.91 27.20
C ASN A 105 -4.92 -16.08 27.65
N LEU A 106 -6.10 -15.79 28.20
CA LEU A 106 -7.05 -16.81 28.65
C LEU A 106 -8.03 -17.24 27.54
N PHE A 107 -8.21 -16.44 26.49
CA PHE A 107 -9.14 -16.77 25.40
C PHE A 107 -8.83 -18.08 24.68
N PRO A 108 -7.57 -18.47 24.43
CA PRO A 108 -7.26 -19.78 23.86
C PRO A 108 -7.77 -20.97 24.68
N HIS A 109 -7.93 -20.83 26.01
CA HIS A 109 -8.49 -21.88 26.87
C HIS A 109 -10.03 -22.00 26.78
N CYS A 110 -10.67 -21.02 26.12
CA CYS A 110 -12.12 -21.05 25.86
C CYS A 110 -12.45 -21.58 24.44
N THR A 111 -11.46 -21.94 23.64
CA THR A 111 -11.62 -22.37 22.25
C THR A 111 -12.52 -23.64 22.16
N PHE A 112 -13.49 -23.57 21.22
CA PHE A 112 -14.38 -24.71 20.90
C PHE A 112 -13.73 -25.58 19.80
N ASN A 113 -13.27 -25.00 18.70
CA ASN A 113 -12.58 -25.68 17.61
C ASN A 113 -11.12 -25.20 17.48
N LEU A 114 -10.32 -25.91 16.68
CA LEU A 114 -8.99 -25.45 16.28
C LEU A 114 -9.11 -24.20 15.39
N ASN A 115 -9.19 -23.06 16.01
CA ASN A 115 -9.36 -21.79 15.30
C ASN A 115 -8.08 -21.44 14.52
N PRO A 116 -8.16 -21.17 13.21
CA PRO A 116 -7.00 -20.81 12.41
C PRO A 116 -6.48 -19.39 12.73
N ARG A 117 -7.30 -18.59 13.43
CA ARG A 117 -6.96 -17.23 13.87
C ARG A 117 -7.17 -17.07 15.36
N ALA A 118 -6.35 -16.23 15.97
CA ALA A 118 -6.53 -15.84 17.36
C ALA A 118 -7.84 -15.05 17.54
N SER A 119 -8.46 -15.17 18.71
CA SER A 119 -9.63 -14.38 19.07
C SER A 119 -9.32 -12.88 19.09
N SER A 120 -10.28 -12.05 18.70
CA SER A 120 -10.17 -10.60 18.83
C SER A 120 -10.14 -10.18 20.28
N ILE A 121 -9.49 -9.06 20.57
CA ILE A 121 -9.56 -8.40 21.88
C ILE A 121 -11.00 -7.99 22.23
N ASP A 122 -11.84 -7.75 21.21
CA ASP A 122 -13.25 -7.40 21.38
C ASP A 122 -14.14 -8.61 21.74
N THR A 123 -13.59 -9.82 21.85
CA THR A 123 -14.35 -11.03 22.20
C THR A 123 -15.24 -10.83 23.42
N PRO A 124 -14.81 -10.22 24.55
CA PRO A 124 -15.68 -9.96 25.70
C PRO A 124 -16.86 -9.04 25.39
N LEU A 125 -16.66 -8.03 24.53
CA LEU A 125 -17.71 -7.08 24.14
C LEU A 125 -18.85 -7.81 23.41
N HIS A 126 -18.52 -8.80 22.60
CA HIS A 126 -19.50 -9.64 21.90
C HIS A 126 -20.11 -10.72 22.79
N ALA A 127 -19.32 -11.30 23.70
CA ALA A 127 -19.76 -12.36 24.59
C ALA A 127 -20.77 -11.86 25.64
N PHE A 128 -20.52 -10.67 26.21
CA PHE A 128 -21.25 -10.21 27.40
C PHE A 128 -22.55 -9.46 27.06
N VAL A 129 -22.72 -8.92 25.86
CA VAL A 129 -24.03 -8.43 25.39
C VAL A 129 -25.02 -9.60 25.35
N PRO A 130 -26.25 -9.45 25.92
CA PRO A 130 -27.19 -10.59 26.05
C PRO A 130 -27.67 -11.15 24.71
N ASN A 131 -27.87 -10.31 23.69
CA ASN A 131 -28.46 -10.66 22.40
C ASN A 131 -27.66 -11.69 21.62
N LYS A 132 -28.32 -12.44 20.74
CA LYS A 132 -27.73 -13.52 19.93
C LYS A 132 -26.72 -12.97 18.93
N HIS A 133 -27.04 -11.87 18.22
CA HIS A 133 -26.23 -11.28 17.15
C HIS A 133 -25.73 -9.91 17.60
N VAL A 134 -24.42 -9.65 17.39
CA VAL A 134 -23.78 -8.37 17.76
C VAL A 134 -22.89 -7.91 16.63
N ASP A 135 -23.02 -6.65 16.24
CA ASP A 135 -22.17 -5.97 15.26
C ASP A 135 -21.43 -4.83 15.96
N HIS A 136 -20.13 -4.77 15.72
CA HIS A 136 -19.27 -3.64 16.04
C HIS A 136 -18.72 -3.06 14.76
N THR A 137 -18.98 -1.78 14.50
CA THR A 137 -18.60 -1.10 13.26
C THR A 137 -18.00 0.27 13.52
N HIS A 138 -17.19 0.77 12.55
CA HIS A 138 -16.48 2.03 12.64
C HIS A 138 -16.91 3.01 11.51
N PRO A 139 -18.20 3.40 11.42
CA PRO A 139 -18.65 4.33 10.40
C PRO A 139 -18.23 5.76 10.72
N ASP A 140 -17.65 6.47 9.74
CA ASP A 140 -17.16 7.85 9.91
C ASP A 140 -18.21 8.77 10.56
N VAL A 141 -19.47 8.67 10.17
CA VAL A 141 -20.55 9.51 10.72
C VAL A 141 -20.83 9.24 12.20
N ILE A 142 -20.70 8.00 12.66
CA ILE A 142 -20.85 7.65 14.08
C ILE A 142 -19.62 8.09 14.88
N ILE A 143 -18.42 7.82 14.34
CA ILE A 143 -17.18 8.29 14.97
C ILE A 143 -17.17 9.82 15.09
N SER A 144 -17.76 10.53 14.10
CA SER A 144 -17.92 11.99 14.14
C SER A 144 -18.75 12.44 15.37
N ILE A 145 -19.86 11.75 15.65
CA ILE A 145 -20.65 11.99 16.86
C ILE A 145 -19.84 11.65 18.13
N ALA A 146 -19.16 10.50 18.11
CA ALA A 146 -18.32 10.02 19.20
C ALA A 146 -17.16 10.96 19.55
N CYS A 147 -16.68 11.76 18.57
CA CYS A 147 -15.57 12.71 18.69
C CYS A 147 -15.99 14.15 18.88
N MET A 148 -17.27 14.43 19.10
CA MET A 148 -17.75 15.75 19.53
C MET A 148 -17.47 16.00 21.01
N LYS A 149 -17.15 17.22 21.37
CA LYS A 149 -16.99 17.63 22.77
C LYS A 149 -18.22 17.30 23.63
N ASN A 150 -19.41 17.43 23.06
CA ASN A 150 -20.70 17.11 23.72
C ASN A 150 -21.29 15.79 23.20
N SER A 151 -20.44 14.77 22.92
CA SER A 151 -20.81 13.50 22.30
C SER A 151 -22.03 12.83 22.96
N GLN A 152 -22.03 12.66 24.28
CA GLN A 152 -23.15 12.04 25.01
C GLN A 152 -24.49 12.75 24.79
N LYS A 153 -24.49 14.11 24.92
CA LYS A 153 -25.69 14.93 24.68
C LYS A 153 -26.16 14.83 23.24
N MET A 154 -25.21 14.78 22.29
CA MET A 154 -25.52 14.67 20.86
C MET A 154 -26.06 13.29 20.51
N THR A 155 -25.53 12.21 21.08
CA THR A 155 -26.07 10.85 20.94
C THR A 155 -27.53 10.79 21.36
N LYS A 156 -27.85 11.32 22.57
CA LYS A 156 -29.25 11.37 23.06
C LYS A 156 -30.17 12.18 22.12
N LYS A 157 -29.67 13.35 21.63
CA LYS A 157 -30.44 14.23 20.73
C LYS A 157 -30.71 13.61 19.37
N ILE A 158 -29.72 12.90 18.78
CA ILE A 158 -29.81 12.35 17.42
C ILE A 158 -30.66 11.08 17.41
N PHE A 159 -30.56 10.27 18.44
CA PHE A 159 -31.17 8.94 18.49
C PHE A 159 -32.34 8.83 19.48
N ASP A 160 -32.84 9.95 20.05
CA ASP A 160 -34.01 10.03 20.92
C ASP A 160 -33.97 9.01 22.11
N GLY A 161 -32.78 8.61 22.51
CA GLY A 161 -32.57 7.63 23.58
C GLY A 161 -32.50 6.15 23.10
N ASP A 162 -32.66 5.88 21.82
CA ASP A 162 -32.50 4.51 21.26
C ASP A 162 -31.09 3.93 21.48
N LEU A 163 -30.06 4.78 21.61
CA LEU A 163 -28.67 4.38 21.82
C LEU A 163 -28.15 4.83 23.17
N GLY A 164 -27.44 3.92 23.84
CA GLY A 164 -26.59 4.24 24.97
C GLY A 164 -25.30 4.96 24.54
N TRP A 165 -24.56 5.45 25.53
CA TRP A 165 -23.25 6.07 25.33
C TRP A 165 -22.29 5.65 26.44
N LEU A 166 -21.06 5.25 26.03
CA LEU A 166 -19.97 4.95 26.95
C LEU A 166 -18.81 5.90 26.68
N GLU A 167 -18.19 6.42 27.75
CA GLU A 167 -16.97 7.20 27.66
C GLU A 167 -15.83 6.39 27.04
N TRP A 168 -14.84 7.10 26.45
CA TRP A 168 -13.64 6.45 25.92
C TRP A 168 -13.04 5.46 26.90
N GLN A 169 -12.83 4.27 26.41
CA GLN A 169 -12.05 3.25 27.07
C GLN A 169 -11.37 2.38 26.04
N ARG A 170 -10.14 1.96 26.32
CA ARG A 170 -9.43 1.01 25.48
C ARG A 170 -10.24 -0.28 25.29
N PRO A 171 -10.32 -0.83 24.07
CA PRO A 171 -10.99 -2.11 23.84
C PRO A 171 -10.44 -3.23 24.72
N GLY A 172 -11.32 -4.08 25.24
CA GLY A 172 -10.93 -5.19 26.07
C GLY A 172 -12.00 -5.67 27.05
N PHE A 173 -11.58 -6.35 28.11
CA PHE A 173 -12.46 -7.06 29.02
C PHE A 173 -13.34 -6.10 29.86
N ASP A 174 -12.76 -5.02 30.39
CA ASP A 174 -13.47 -4.02 31.20
C ASP A 174 -14.53 -3.27 30.38
N LEU A 175 -14.22 -2.91 29.14
CA LEU A 175 -15.19 -2.31 28.23
C LEU A 175 -16.35 -3.30 27.95
N GLY A 176 -16.05 -4.61 27.85
CA GLY A 176 -17.07 -5.65 27.72
C GLY A 176 -18.01 -5.72 28.94
N LEU A 177 -17.49 -5.56 30.16
CA LEU A 177 -18.30 -5.52 31.38
C LEU A 177 -19.22 -4.30 31.42
N LYS A 178 -18.70 -3.11 31.07
CA LYS A 178 -19.49 -1.87 31.01
C LYS A 178 -20.56 -1.93 29.92
N LEU A 179 -20.24 -2.54 28.77
CA LEU A 179 -21.22 -2.73 27.71
C LEU A 179 -22.33 -3.69 28.12
N GLU A 180 -22.01 -4.74 28.87
CA GLU A 180 -23.00 -5.63 29.46
C GLU A 180 -23.93 -4.88 30.45
N GLU A 181 -23.34 -4.06 31.33
CA GLU A 181 -24.08 -3.30 32.33
C GLU A 181 -25.10 -2.37 31.68
N ILE A 182 -24.67 -1.59 30.67
CA ILE A 182 -25.57 -0.67 29.97
C ILE A 182 -26.66 -1.45 29.17
N ALA A 183 -26.32 -2.55 28.52
CA ALA A 183 -27.27 -3.36 27.76
C ALA A 183 -28.33 -4.02 28.68
N LYS A 184 -27.97 -4.35 29.93
CA LYS A 184 -28.89 -4.91 30.92
C LYS A 184 -29.71 -3.85 31.63
N SER A 185 -29.18 -2.64 31.82
CA SER A 185 -29.87 -1.55 32.52
C SER A 185 -31.07 -1.02 31.74
N ASP A 186 -31.03 -1.08 30.40
CA ASP A 186 -32.15 -0.69 29.55
C ASP A 186 -32.30 -1.69 28.39
N PRO A 187 -33.22 -2.66 28.52
CA PRO A 187 -33.48 -3.65 27.47
C PRO A 187 -34.02 -3.11 26.17
N ASN A 188 -34.44 -1.83 26.12
CA ASN A 188 -34.96 -1.18 24.91
C ASN A 188 -33.84 -0.59 24.07
N LEU A 189 -32.62 -0.49 24.59
CA LEU A 189 -31.48 0.01 23.83
C LEU A 189 -31.19 -0.88 22.62
N LYS A 190 -31.01 -0.24 21.48
CA LYS A 190 -30.70 -0.87 20.20
C LYS A 190 -29.21 -0.96 19.93
N GLY A 191 -28.40 -0.31 20.76
CA GLY A 191 -26.96 -0.28 20.62
C GLY A 191 -26.32 0.79 21.52
N VAL A 192 -24.99 0.95 21.37
CA VAL A 192 -24.19 1.91 22.14
C VAL A 192 -23.18 2.59 21.23
N ILE A 193 -23.06 3.91 21.35
CA ILE A 193 -21.92 4.67 20.84
C ILE A 193 -20.81 4.65 21.87
N LEU A 194 -19.63 4.19 21.45
CA LEU A 194 -18.41 4.27 22.24
C LEU A 194 -17.70 5.59 21.92
N GLY A 195 -17.48 6.42 22.93
CA GLY A 195 -16.77 7.71 22.79
C GLY A 195 -15.43 7.52 22.09
N GLN A 196 -15.15 8.31 21.05
CA GLN A 196 -13.91 8.28 20.27
C GLN A 196 -13.53 6.92 19.67
N HIS A 197 -14.52 6.04 19.44
CA HIS A 197 -14.27 4.68 18.95
C HIS A 197 -15.22 4.26 17.82
N GLY A 198 -16.48 3.90 18.12
CA GLY A 198 -17.39 3.36 17.14
C GLY A 198 -18.79 3.02 17.67
N LEU A 199 -19.44 2.08 17.00
CA LEU A 199 -20.83 1.68 17.24
C LEU A 199 -20.89 0.19 17.59
N PHE A 200 -21.66 -0.16 18.63
CA PHE A 200 -22.19 -1.48 18.87
C PHE A 200 -23.69 -1.51 18.64
N THR A 201 -24.16 -2.52 17.92
CA THR A 201 -25.59 -2.82 17.73
C THR A 201 -25.82 -4.30 17.96
N TRP A 202 -27.05 -4.68 18.25
CA TRP A 202 -27.42 -6.05 18.52
C TRP A 202 -28.86 -6.38 18.12
N GLY A 203 -29.17 -7.64 17.94
CA GLY A 203 -30.51 -8.13 17.61
C GLY A 203 -30.63 -9.63 17.89
N ASP A 204 -31.85 -10.14 17.87
CA ASP A 204 -32.14 -11.54 18.11
C ASP A 204 -32.04 -12.38 16.83
N THR A 205 -32.13 -11.76 15.67
CA THR A 205 -31.88 -12.37 14.36
C THR A 205 -30.74 -11.66 13.63
N SER A 206 -30.07 -12.39 12.70
CA SER A 206 -29.00 -11.85 11.88
C SER A 206 -29.47 -10.66 11.01
N LYS A 207 -30.68 -10.76 10.46
CA LYS A 207 -31.31 -9.71 9.66
C LYS A 207 -31.60 -8.45 10.47
N GLU A 208 -32.23 -8.62 11.62
CA GLU A 208 -32.56 -7.50 12.52
C GLU A 208 -31.31 -6.73 12.93
N CYS A 209 -30.24 -7.42 13.33
CA CYS A 209 -28.99 -6.80 13.68
C CYS A 209 -28.39 -5.99 12.50
N TYR A 210 -28.41 -6.55 11.28
CA TYR A 210 -27.96 -5.88 10.05
C TYR A 210 -28.82 -4.64 9.73
N ASP A 211 -30.15 -4.80 9.67
CA ASP A 211 -31.06 -3.71 9.34
C ASP A 211 -30.94 -2.55 10.33
N LEU A 212 -30.77 -2.89 11.61
CA LEU A 212 -30.58 -1.92 12.67
C LEU A 212 -29.27 -1.14 12.51
N THR A 213 -28.16 -1.83 12.25
CA THR A 213 -26.85 -1.20 11.99
C THR A 213 -26.94 -0.20 10.84
N ILE A 214 -27.53 -0.61 9.71
CA ILE A 214 -27.71 0.27 8.54
C ILE A 214 -28.60 1.47 8.87
N SER A 215 -29.72 1.27 9.57
CA SER A 215 -30.66 2.33 9.90
C SER A 215 -30.05 3.40 10.84
N ILE A 216 -29.30 2.98 11.83
CA ILE A 216 -28.60 3.87 12.77
C ILE A 216 -27.56 4.73 12.05
N ILE A 217 -26.74 4.11 11.18
CA ILE A 217 -25.72 4.83 10.40
C ILE A 217 -26.39 5.82 9.43
N GLN A 218 -27.47 5.41 8.75
CA GLN A 218 -28.22 6.29 7.86
C GLN A 218 -28.82 7.47 8.61
N ARG A 219 -29.42 7.23 9.80
CA ARG A 219 -30.00 8.30 10.65
C ARG A 219 -28.94 9.32 11.06
N ALA A 220 -27.71 8.88 11.40
CA ALA A 220 -26.59 9.78 11.67
C ALA A 220 -26.22 10.60 10.44
N ALA A 221 -26.12 9.95 9.26
CA ALA A 221 -25.78 10.63 8.02
C ALA A 221 -26.83 11.69 7.64
N ASP A 222 -28.12 11.35 7.72
CA ASP A 222 -29.22 12.28 7.45
C ASP A 222 -29.22 13.45 8.43
N TRP A 223 -28.89 13.18 9.69
CA TRP A 223 -28.79 14.24 10.69
C TRP A 223 -27.69 15.25 10.34
N PHE A 224 -26.48 14.79 9.97
CA PHE A 224 -25.40 15.69 9.55
C PHE A 224 -25.77 16.50 8.30
N GLU A 225 -26.41 15.89 7.31
CA GLU A 225 -26.85 16.63 6.11
C GLU A 225 -27.78 17.80 6.46
N ASN A 226 -28.66 17.62 7.44
CA ASN A 226 -29.69 18.58 7.81
C ASN A 226 -29.24 19.61 8.89
N ASN A 227 -28.12 19.38 9.57
CA ASN A 227 -27.70 20.18 10.72
C ASN A 227 -26.29 20.81 10.58
N LYS A 228 -25.85 21.09 9.36
CA LYS A 228 -24.59 21.79 9.08
C LYS A 228 -24.69 23.24 9.55
N THR A 229 -23.91 23.63 10.58
CA THR A 229 -23.98 24.98 11.17
C THR A 229 -22.77 25.84 10.83
N LYS A 230 -21.66 25.26 10.42
CA LYS A 230 -20.41 25.97 10.12
C LYS A 230 -19.84 25.52 8.78
N GLU A 231 -18.97 26.34 8.20
CA GLU A 231 -18.17 25.92 7.04
C GLU A 231 -17.16 24.82 7.43
N PRO A 232 -16.96 23.81 6.59
CA PRO A 232 -15.98 22.76 6.84
C PRO A 232 -14.60 23.34 7.17
N PHE A 233 -13.99 22.88 8.25
CA PHE A 233 -12.64 23.25 8.68
C PHE A 233 -12.40 24.78 8.77
N GLY A 234 -13.46 25.56 9.04
CA GLY A 234 -13.40 27.02 9.14
C GLY A 234 -13.32 27.75 7.81
N GLY A 235 -13.61 27.09 6.72
CA GLY A 235 -13.63 27.65 5.37
C GLY A 235 -12.28 27.61 4.64
N ILE A 236 -12.28 27.99 3.37
CA ILE A 236 -11.15 27.93 2.47
C ILE A 236 -10.13 29.03 2.78
N LYS A 237 -8.86 28.66 2.90
CA LYS A 237 -7.71 29.57 3.01
C LYS A 237 -7.15 29.94 1.65
N TYR A 238 -6.91 28.95 0.80
CA TYR A 238 -6.30 29.12 -0.52
C TYR A 238 -7.40 29.13 -1.59
N LYS A 239 -7.65 30.31 -2.16
CA LYS A 239 -8.82 30.55 -3.04
C LYS A 239 -8.64 30.08 -4.47
N LYS A 240 -7.40 29.86 -4.93
CA LYS A 240 -7.08 29.42 -6.29
C LYS A 240 -6.71 27.95 -6.27
N PRO A 241 -7.63 27.03 -6.61
CA PRO A 241 -7.30 25.62 -6.66
C PRO A 241 -6.33 25.34 -7.82
N LEU A 242 -5.28 24.56 -7.53
CA LEU A 242 -4.39 24.06 -8.56
C LEU A 242 -5.10 23.00 -9.40
N SER A 243 -4.85 22.99 -10.72
CA SER A 243 -5.35 21.94 -11.61
C SER A 243 -4.73 20.58 -11.22
N LYS A 244 -5.42 19.50 -11.61
CA LYS A 244 -4.90 18.14 -11.39
C LYS A 244 -3.50 17.94 -12.00
N SER A 245 -3.25 18.51 -13.19
CA SER A 245 -1.95 18.46 -13.85
C SER A 245 -0.86 19.18 -13.04
N GLN A 246 -1.15 20.38 -12.53
CA GLN A 246 -0.21 21.12 -11.68
C GLN A 246 0.10 20.38 -10.37
N ARG A 247 -0.89 19.83 -9.70
CA ARG A 247 -0.69 19.04 -8.48
C ARG A 247 0.19 17.82 -8.76
N ARG A 248 -0.09 17.08 -9.84
CA ARG A 248 0.71 15.90 -10.22
C ARG A 248 2.14 16.26 -10.61
N ASP A 249 2.36 17.38 -11.32
CA ASP A 249 3.72 17.83 -11.64
C ASP A 249 4.52 18.16 -10.39
N ILE A 250 3.93 18.91 -9.44
CA ILE A 250 4.59 19.26 -8.18
C ILE A 250 4.88 18.01 -7.34
N VAL A 251 3.89 17.13 -7.19
CA VAL A 251 4.03 15.91 -6.38
C VAL A 251 5.09 14.97 -6.94
N SER A 252 5.18 14.82 -8.27
CA SER A 252 6.20 13.98 -8.90
C SER A 252 7.63 14.44 -8.60
N LYS A 253 7.83 15.74 -8.38
CA LYS A 253 9.11 16.32 -7.98
C LYS A 253 9.33 16.27 -6.47
N LEU A 254 8.27 16.48 -5.67
CA LEU A 254 8.34 16.53 -4.19
C LEU A 254 8.56 15.15 -3.56
N MET A 255 7.83 14.13 -4.04
CA MET A 255 7.84 12.80 -3.43
C MET A 255 9.23 12.15 -3.35
N PRO A 256 10.06 12.16 -4.41
CA PRO A 256 11.42 11.61 -4.33
C PRO A 256 12.27 12.28 -3.26
N HIS A 257 12.23 13.61 -3.17
CA HIS A 257 12.98 14.36 -2.15
C HIS A 257 12.49 14.02 -0.73
N LEU A 258 11.17 13.96 -0.53
CA LEU A 258 10.59 13.61 0.77
C LEU A 258 10.94 12.17 1.15
N ARG A 259 10.77 11.22 0.21
CA ARG A 259 11.13 9.82 0.39
C ARG A 259 12.58 9.65 0.84
N GLY A 260 13.49 10.35 0.17
CA GLY A 260 14.91 10.33 0.54
C GLY A 260 15.20 10.87 1.95
N LYS A 261 14.44 11.88 2.43
CA LYS A 261 14.63 12.43 3.79
C LYS A 261 14.08 11.53 4.89
N ILE A 262 13.11 10.68 4.56
CA ILE A 262 12.46 9.78 5.54
C ILE A 262 12.97 8.33 5.46
N THR A 263 13.77 8.00 4.45
CA THR A 263 14.49 6.73 4.39
C THR A 263 15.60 6.73 5.43
N THR A 264 15.53 5.78 6.36
CA THR A 264 16.55 5.49 7.36
C THR A 264 17.09 4.08 7.12
N ASP A 265 16.69 3.11 7.92
CA ASP A 265 17.14 1.71 7.78
C ASP A 265 16.40 0.94 6.67
N GLN A 266 15.21 1.41 6.32
CA GLN A 266 14.36 0.81 5.27
C GLN A 266 13.82 1.86 4.32
N ASN A 267 13.79 1.52 3.03
CA ASN A 267 13.12 2.32 2.02
C ASN A 267 11.60 2.35 2.29
N LYS A 268 10.94 3.39 1.80
CA LYS A 268 9.50 3.56 1.94
C LYS A 268 8.84 3.63 0.59
N ILE A 269 7.63 3.11 0.50
CA ILE A 269 6.75 3.27 -0.67
C ILE A 269 5.75 4.37 -0.39
N GLY A 270 5.57 5.26 -1.36
CA GLY A 270 4.64 6.38 -1.28
C GLY A 270 3.27 6.06 -1.90
N HIS A 271 2.25 6.76 -1.42
CA HIS A 271 0.92 6.78 -2.00
C HIS A 271 0.36 8.20 -1.96
N PHE A 272 -0.12 8.70 -3.09
CA PHE A 272 -0.64 10.06 -3.24
C PHE A 272 -2.16 10.07 -3.37
N ILE A 273 -2.83 10.98 -2.66
CA ILE A 273 -4.27 11.16 -2.66
C ILE A 273 -4.61 12.64 -2.82
N ASP A 274 -5.41 12.98 -3.83
CA ASP A 274 -5.91 14.34 -4.12
C ASP A 274 -7.43 14.39 -4.30
N ASP A 275 -8.14 13.55 -3.52
CA ASP A 275 -9.59 13.50 -3.51
C ASP A 275 -10.21 14.80 -2.99
N PRO A 276 -11.46 15.12 -3.35
CA PRO A 276 -12.12 16.37 -2.94
C PRO A 276 -12.10 16.64 -1.44
N ASN A 277 -12.30 15.60 -0.60
CA ASN A 277 -12.29 15.75 0.88
C ASN A 277 -10.89 16.11 1.38
N VAL A 278 -9.85 15.46 0.85
CA VAL A 278 -8.46 15.76 1.18
C VAL A 278 -8.11 17.18 0.75
N LEU A 279 -8.46 17.55 -0.49
CA LEU A 279 -8.20 18.91 -1.00
C LEU A 279 -8.93 19.99 -0.19
N GLN A 280 -10.16 19.72 0.26
CA GLN A 280 -10.90 20.63 1.12
C GLN A 280 -10.18 20.84 2.46
N PHE A 281 -9.67 19.76 3.06
CA PHE A 281 -8.94 19.81 4.34
C PHE A 281 -7.61 20.54 4.22
N VAL A 282 -6.77 20.17 3.23
CA VAL A 282 -5.43 20.77 3.09
C VAL A 282 -5.48 22.23 2.64
N ASN A 283 -6.61 22.70 2.09
CA ASN A 283 -6.82 24.09 1.68
C ASN A 283 -7.53 24.95 2.75
N SER A 284 -7.82 24.41 3.92
CA SER A 284 -8.64 25.05 4.92
C SER A 284 -7.87 25.99 5.84
N LYS A 285 -8.62 26.90 6.48
CA LYS A 285 -8.08 27.85 7.48
C LYS A 285 -7.59 27.14 8.75
N LYS A 286 -8.27 26.06 9.16
CA LYS A 286 -7.96 25.32 10.40
C LYS A 286 -7.01 24.13 10.20
N LEU A 287 -6.42 23.94 9.02
CA LEU A 287 -5.55 22.79 8.71
C LEU A 287 -4.55 22.47 9.84
N ASN A 288 -3.70 23.43 10.20
CA ASN A 288 -2.65 23.18 11.19
C ASN A 288 -3.20 22.84 12.58
N ASN A 289 -4.26 23.52 13.00
CA ASN A 289 -4.91 23.28 14.28
C ASN A 289 -5.52 21.88 14.33
N LEU A 290 -6.39 21.55 13.35
CA LEU A 290 -7.11 20.28 13.35
C LEU A 290 -6.16 19.08 13.12
N ALA A 291 -5.15 19.23 12.27
CA ALA A 291 -4.12 18.21 12.06
C ALA A 291 -3.32 17.91 13.35
N SER A 292 -3.05 18.92 14.19
CA SER A 292 -2.30 18.75 15.44
C SER A 292 -3.12 18.09 16.56
N LEU A 293 -4.46 18.05 16.46
CA LEU A 293 -5.31 17.35 17.43
C LEU A 293 -5.23 15.82 17.28
N GLY A 294 -4.61 15.34 16.21
CA GLY A 294 -4.50 13.91 15.95
C GLY A 294 -5.80 13.27 15.45
N THR A 295 -5.80 11.96 15.44
CA THR A 295 -6.96 11.14 15.10
C THR A 295 -7.72 10.68 16.34
N SER A 296 -8.74 9.88 16.22
CA SER A 296 -9.64 9.55 17.31
C SER A 296 -9.97 8.08 17.44
N CYS A 297 -10.10 7.32 16.37
CA CYS A 297 -10.41 5.91 16.43
C CYS A 297 -9.13 5.07 16.64
N PRO A 298 -9.16 4.00 17.46
CA PRO A 298 -7.99 3.12 17.68
C PRO A 298 -7.31 2.65 16.40
N ASP A 299 -8.08 2.22 15.40
CA ASP A 299 -7.56 1.77 14.10
C ASP A 299 -6.73 2.83 13.39
N HIS A 300 -7.05 4.11 13.57
CA HIS A 300 -6.33 5.21 12.94
C HIS A 300 -4.89 5.31 13.49
N PHE A 301 -4.69 5.24 14.80
CA PHE A 301 -3.36 5.40 15.44
C PHE A 301 -2.37 4.33 15.00
N LEU A 302 -2.81 3.10 14.86
CA LEU A 302 -1.98 1.99 14.41
C LEU A 302 -1.45 2.18 12.98
N ARG A 303 -2.13 3.00 12.16
CA ARG A 303 -1.82 3.20 10.75
C ARG A 303 -1.23 4.58 10.45
N THR A 304 -1.67 5.64 11.14
CA THR A 304 -1.34 7.03 10.80
C THR A 304 -0.44 7.72 11.82
N LYS A 305 -0.18 7.09 12.97
CA LYS A 305 0.46 7.67 14.17
C LYS A 305 -0.36 8.81 14.77
N ILE A 306 0.22 9.47 15.78
CA ILE A 306 -0.45 10.53 16.57
C ILE A 306 -0.92 11.71 15.70
N CYS A 307 -0.12 12.19 14.76
CA CYS A 307 -0.51 13.28 13.87
C CYS A 307 0.30 13.29 12.56
N PRO A 308 -0.19 13.95 11.49
CA PRO A 308 0.53 14.14 10.25
C PRO A 308 1.60 15.23 10.33
N LEU A 309 2.50 15.25 9.37
CA LEU A 309 3.35 16.40 9.07
C LEU A 309 2.66 17.28 8.01
N VAL A 310 2.40 18.54 8.34
CA VAL A 310 1.96 19.54 7.36
C VAL A 310 3.19 20.16 6.69
N VAL A 311 3.36 19.89 5.38
CA VAL A 311 4.51 20.38 4.59
C VAL A 311 4.29 21.84 4.22
N ASN A 312 5.30 22.68 4.42
CA ASN A 312 5.24 24.08 4.03
C ASN A 312 5.28 24.23 2.52
N PHE A 313 4.14 24.41 1.90
CA PHE A 313 3.96 24.75 0.49
C PHE A 313 2.93 25.87 0.37
N ASN A 314 3.23 26.86 -0.46
CA ASN A 314 2.31 27.98 -0.72
C ASN A 314 1.72 27.89 -2.14
N PRO A 315 0.47 27.44 -2.28
CA PRO A 315 -0.19 27.29 -3.58
C PRO A 315 -0.61 28.64 -4.21
N ASP A 316 -0.65 29.72 -3.45
CA ASP A 316 -1.09 31.05 -3.94
C ASP A 316 0.05 31.84 -4.60
N LEU A 317 1.31 31.37 -4.53
CA LEU A 317 2.41 32.01 -5.26
C LEU A 317 2.18 31.90 -6.76
N LYS A 318 2.36 33.01 -7.48
CA LYS A 318 2.26 33.04 -8.96
C LYS A 318 3.26 32.07 -9.61
N ASP A 319 4.46 31.96 -9.04
CA ASP A 319 5.51 31.04 -9.47
C ASP A 319 5.53 29.80 -8.56
N LEU A 320 4.92 28.70 -9.04
CA LEU A 320 4.83 27.44 -8.35
C LEU A 320 6.19 26.74 -8.23
N ASP A 321 7.11 26.93 -9.18
CA ASP A 321 8.46 26.36 -9.09
C ASP A 321 9.26 27.05 -7.96
N LYS A 322 9.09 28.34 -7.75
CA LYS A 322 9.65 29.05 -6.60
C LYS A 322 9.08 28.52 -5.27
N SER A 323 7.76 28.27 -5.23
CA SER A 323 7.12 27.65 -4.05
C SER A 323 7.68 26.26 -3.78
N LEU A 324 7.83 25.43 -4.80
CA LEU A 324 8.41 24.09 -4.68
C LEU A 324 9.88 24.16 -4.21
N LYS A 325 10.71 25.01 -4.79
CA LYS A 325 12.11 25.20 -4.36
C LYS A 325 12.21 25.59 -2.88
N SER A 326 11.34 26.52 -2.45
CA SER A 326 11.26 26.92 -1.03
C SER A 326 10.84 25.75 -0.12
N SER A 327 9.85 24.94 -0.53
CA SER A 327 9.43 23.75 0.19
C SER A 327 10.56 22.73 0.31
N LEU A 328 11.24 22.43 -0.79
CA LEU A 328 12.35 21.48 -0.83
C LEU A 328 13.53 21.90 0.04
N SER A 329 13.88 23.20 0.06
CA SER A 329 14.96 23.72 0.91
C SER A 329 14.66 23.60 2.41
N GLY A 330 13.39 23.77 2.82
CA GLY A 330 12.93 23.63 4.20
C GLY A 330 12.59 22.20 4.64
N LEU A 331 12.51 21.25 3.70
CA LEU A 331 11.96 19.92 3.95
C LEU A 331 12.74 19.13 5.02
N LYS A 332 14.07 19.19 4.98
CA LYS A 332 14.93 18.53 5.98
C LYS A 332 14.62 19.00 7.39
N SER A 333 14.56 20.32 7.59
CA SER A 333 14.25 20.91 8.91
C SER A 333 12.85 20.53 9.40
N GLN A 334 11.85 20.47 8.52
CA GLN A 334 10.50 20.06 8.88
C GLN A 334 10.45 18.59 9.34
N VAL A 335 11.10 17.68 8.60
CA VAL A 335 11.20 16.27 8.97
C VAL A 335 11.93 16.10 10.30
N GLU A 336 13.04 16.79 10.51
CA GLU A 336 13.80 16.76 11.78
C GLU A 336 12.98 17.31 12.95
N SER A 337 12.20 18.37 12.73
CA SER A 337 11.31 18.93 13.74
C SER A 337 10.21 17.95 14.13
N TYR A 338 9.63 17.23 13.16
CA TYR A 338 8.66 16.19 13.44
C TYR A 338 9.29 15.02 14.23
N ARG A 339 10.48 14.57 13.85
CA ARG A 339 11.21 13.52 14.58
C ARG A 339 11.44 13.90 16.04
N LYS A 340 11.85 15.15 16.29
CA LYS A 340 12.01 15.67 17.67
C LYS A 340 10.69 15.72 18.43
N PHE A 341 9.61 16.13 17.77
CA PHE A 341 8.27 16.10 18.34
C PHE A 341 7.85 14.67 18.71
N TYR A 342 8.00 13.72 17.80
CA TYR A 342 7.62 12.33 18.01
C TYR A 342 8.46 11.65 19.11
N THR A 343 9.77 11.92 19.16
CA THR A 343 10.64 11.46 20.24
C THR A 343 10.17 12.00 21.60
N LYS A 344 9.85 13.29 21.69
CA LYS A 344 9.33 13.87 22.93
C LYS A 344 7.99 13.29 23.34
N TYR A 345 7.11 13.01 22.38
CA TYR A 345 5.84 12.32 22.64
C TYR A 345 6.09 10.92 23.21
N TYR A 346 6.94 10.13 22.57
CA TYR A 346 7.31 8.80 23.07
C TYR A 346 7.88 8.87 24.50
N GLU A 347 8.85 9.75 24.75
CA GLU A 347 9.50 9.88 26.06
C GLU A 347 8.54 10.31 27.17
N ARG A 348 7.55 11.16 26.88
CA ARG A 348 6.53 11.59 27.87
C ARG A 348 5.55 10.48 28.21
N CYS A 349 5.16 9.67 27.22
CA CYS A 349 4.04 8.74 27.38
C CYS A 349 4.50 7.30 27.65
N LYS A 350 5.77 6.94 27.38
CA LYS A 350 6.26 5.57 27.55
C LYS A 350 6.10 5.07 28.98
N ARG A 351 5.72 3.80 29.10
CA ARG A 351 5.64 3.04 30.32
C ARG A 351 6.87 2.14 30.49
N LYS A 352 7.08 1.56 31.66
CA LYS A 352 8.23 0.68 31.96
C LYS A 352 8.35 -0.52 30.98
N ASN A 353 7.23 -1.03 30.49
CA ASN A 353 7.12 -2.16 29.58
C ASN A 353 6.76 -1.80 28.15
N SER A 354 6.80 -0.51 27.78
CA SER A 354 6.51 -0.10 26.39
C SER A 354 7.51 -0.70 25.40
N PRO A 355 7.06 -1.10 24.20
CA PRO A 355 7.95 -1.47 23.11
C PRO A 355 8.95 -0.35 22.79
N PRO A 356 10.09 -0.67 22.17
CA PRO A 356 11.03 0.34 21.65
C PRO A 356 10.35 1.33 20.70
N MET A 357 10.85 2.58 20.72
CA MET A 357 10.34 3.62 19.81
C MET A 357 10.47 3.17 18.35
N ARG A 358 9.36 3.24 17.62
CA ARG A 358 9.29 2.97 16.19
C ARG A 358 9.94 4.07 15.36
N ASP A 359 10.01 3.89 14.03
CA ASP A 359 10.46 4.91 13.08
C ASP A 359 9.86 6.29 13.46
N GLN A 360 10.72 7.30 13.63
CA GLN A 360 10.33 8.64 14.07
C GLN A 360 9.64 9.48 12.99
N ASN A 361 9.63 9.03 11.74
CA ASN A 361 9.04 9.77 10.63
C ASN A 361 7.50 9.73 10.69
N ALA A 362 6.87 10.78 10.17
CA ALA A 362 5.44 10.75 9.92
C ALA A 362 5.07 9.67 8.89
N VAL A 363 3.87 9.14 9.01
CA VAL A 363 3.25 8.28 7.97
C VAL A 363 2.49 9.14 6.97
N VAL A 364 1.83 10.19 7.45
CA VAL A 364 0.95 11.07 6.67
C VAL A 364 1.57 12.45 6.51
N TYR A 365 1.60 12.95 5.27
CA TYR A 365 2.11 14.26 4.89
C TYR A 365 1.01 15.03 4.18
N LEU A 366 0.60 16.16 4.75
CA LEU A 366 -0.43 17.05 4.21
C LEU A 366 0.22 18.23 3.50
N ILE A 367 -0.11 18.47 2.25
CA ILE A 367 0.49 19.51 1.44
C ILE A 367 -0.60 20.48 0.97
N PRO A 368 -0.62 21.73 1.49
CA PRO A 368 -1.59 22.75 1.06
C PRO A 368 -1.63 22.89 -0.46
N GLY A 369 -2.84 22.92 -1.04
CA GLY A 369 -3.05 23.05 -2.48
C GLY A 369 -2.81 21.80 -3.31
N ILE A 370 -2.16 20.78 -2.76
CA ILE A 370 -1.70 19.60 -3.51
C ILE A 370 -2.52 18.35 -3.14
N GLY A 371 -2.59 18.02 -1.85
CA GLY A 371 -3.21 16.79 -1.38
C GLY A 371 -2.47 16.17 -0.20
N MET A 372 -2.51 14.86 -0.12
CA MET A 372 -1.92 14.04 0.93
C MET A 372 -0.98 12.98 0.35
N ILE A 373 0.14 12.75 1.00
CA ILE A 373 1.04 11.64 0.70
C ILE A 373 1.15 10.78 1.95
N THR A 374 1.11 9.47 1.79
CA THR A 374 1.42 8.52 2.86
C THR A 374 2.64 7.69 2.47
N PHE A 375 3.48 7.35 3.45
CA PHE A 375 4.63 6.49 3.26
C PHE A 375 4.62 5.33 4.25
N ALA A 376 4.88 4.12 3.74
CA ALA A 376 5.01 2.91 4.56
C ALA A 376 6.04 1.95 3.96
N LYS A 377 6.25 0.79 4.60
CA LYS A 377 7.18 -0.24 4.16
C LYS A 377 6.81 -0.86 2.81
N ASP A 378 5.54 -0.90 2.46
CA ASP A 378 4.98 -1.43 1.21
C ASP A 378 3.80 -0.59 0.72
N LYS A 379 3.39 -0.80 -0.54
CA LYS A 379 2.33 -0.01 -1.20
C LYS A 379 0.96 -0.20 -0.56
N SER A 380 0.62 -1.43 -0.19
CA SER A 380 -0.68 -1.74 0.43
C SER A 380 -0.82 -1.04 1.77
N THR A 381 0.23 -1.08 2.59
CA THR A 381 0.26 -0.38 3.89
C THR A 381 0.19 1.14 3.71
N ALA A 382 0.90 1.71 2.72
CA ALA A 382 0.83 3.14 2.42
C ALA A 382 -0.58 3.56 1.97
N ARG A 383 -1.23 2.79 1.09
CA ARG A 383 -2.60 3.02 0.63
C ARG A 383 -3.59 2.96 1.79
N ILE A 384 -3.53 1.90 2.60
CA ILE A 384 -4.39 1.71 3.76
C ILE A 384 -4.24 2.86 4.77
N ALA A 385 -3.01 3.30 5.05
CA ALA A 385 -2.79 4.47 5.90
C ALA A 385 -3.45 5.74 5.35
N GLY A 386 -3.43 5.90 4.02
CA GLY A 386 -4.13 6.99 3.33
C GLY A 386 -5.65 6.91 3.50
N GLU A 387 -6.24 5.73 3.32
CA GLU A 387 -7.68 5.49 3.51
C GLU A 387 -8.10 5.82 4.96
N PHE A 388 -7.35 5.37 5.95
CA PHE A 388 -7.62 5.71 7.35
C PHE A 388 -7.53 7.20 7.65
N TYR A 389 -6.58 7.91 7.00
CA TYR A 389 -6.52 9.35 7.23
C TYR A 389 -7.63 10.11 6.48
N VAL A 390 -8.13 9.60 5.35
CA VAL A 390 -9.37 10.11 4.71
C VAL A 390 -10.56 9.95 5.65
N ASN A 391 -10.69 8.80 6.32
CA ASN A 391 -11.72 8.60 7.35
C ASN A 391 -11.56 9.60 8.50
N ALA A 392 -10.35 9.83 8.98
CA ALA A 392 -10.07 10.86 10.01
C ALA A 392 -10.47 12.27 9.54
N ILE A 393 -10.19 12.63 8.28
CA ILE A 393 -10.61 13.91 7.68
C ILE A 393 -12.14 14.03 7.68
N ASN A 394 -12.88 12.97 7.31
CA ASN A 394 -14.34 12.96 7.33
C ASN A 394 -14.88 13.15 8.75
N VAL A 395 -14.31 12.43 9.71
CA VAL A 395 -14.67 12.55 11.13
C VAL A 395 -14.43 13.97 11.66
N ILE A 396 -13.26 14.52 11.41
CA ILE A 396 -12.90 15.89 11.81
C ILE A 396 -13.87 16.91 11.18
N ARG A 397 -14.19 16.76 9.88
CA ARG A 397 -15.10 17.63 9.15
C ARG A 397 -16.48 17.70 9.82
N ASP A 398 -17.10 16.55 10.01
CA ASP A 398 -18.48 16.47 10.46
C ASP A 398 -18.61 16.87 11.93
N ALA A 399 -17.64 16.48 12.79
CA ALA A 399 -17.60 16.89 14.18
C ALA A 399 -17.36 18.41 14.35
N ASP A 400 -16.39 19.01 13.61
CA ASP A 400 -16.05 20.45 13.72
C ASP A 400 -17.14 21.36 13.10
N MET A 401 -17.89 20.84 12.12
CA MET A 401 -19.00 21.59 11.51
C MET A 401 -20.21 21.74 12.43
N THR A 402 -20.42 20.83 13.34
CA THR A 402 -21.63 20.75 14.18
C THR A 402 -21.37 21.11 15.64
N ASP A 403 -20.23 20.71 16.19
CA ASP A 403 -19.82 21.00 17.57
C ASP A 403 -18.34 21.45 17.60
N GLN A 404 -17.51 20.77 18.32
CA GLN A 404 -16.06 20.90 18.39
C GLN A 404 -15.46 19.49 18.32
N TYR A 405 -14.57 19.26 17.34
CA TYR A 405 -13.82 18.02 17.27
C TYR A 405 -12.83 17.91 18.43
N ILE A 406 -12.77 16.74 19.05
CA ILE A 406 -11.77 16.36 20.04
C ILE A 406 -11.04 15.08 19.60
N GLY A 407 -9.70 15.10 19.63
CA GLY A 407 -8.89 13.89 19.45
C GLY A 407 -8.74 13.12 20.77
N LEU A 408 -8.17 11.91 20.71
CA LEU A 408 -7.83 11.17 21.93
C LEU A 408 -6.77 11.92 22.74
N PRO A 409 -6.83 11.84 24.09
CA PRO A 409 -5.73 12.28 24.93
C PRO A 409 -4.40 11.62 24.54
N GLU A 410 -3.31 12.38 24.62
CA GLU A 410 -1.99 11.94 24.13
C GLU A 410 -1.54 10.60 24.73
N GLN A 411 -1.81 10.37 26.03
CA GLN A 411 -1.47 9.11 26.70
C GLN A 411 -2.30 7.92 26.16
N GLU A 412 -3.60 8.12 25.92
CA GLU A 412 -4.48 7.09 25.39
C GLU A 412 -4.10 6.73 23.93
N ALA A 413 -3.76 7.74 23.14
CA ALA A 413 -3.24 7.56 21.79
C ALA A 413 -1.94 6.74 21.79
N PHE A 414 -1.04 7.02 22.73
CA PHE A 414 0.20 6.27 22.91
C PHE A 414 -0.05 4.82 23.32
N ASP A 415 -0.96 4.59 24.28
CA ASP A 415 -1.29 3.26 24.78
C ASP A 415 -1.92 2.36 23.69
N ILE A 416 -2.53 2.97 22.65
CA ILE A 416 -2.98 2.25 21.45
C ILE A 416 -1.82 2.06 20.46
N GLU A 417 -1.06 3.11 20.14
CA GLU A 417 0.04 3.06 19.16
C GLU A 417 1.13 2.06 19.56
N TYR A 418 1.44 1.97 20.86
CA TYR A 418 2.48 1.10 21.44
C TYR A 418 1.91 -0.08 22.24
N TRP A 419 0.73 -0.54 21.87
CA TRP A 419 0.09 -1.64 22.56
C TRP A 419 0.85 -2.94 22.37
N LEU A 420 1.17 -3.64 23.48
CA LEU A 420 1.94 -4.89 23.46
C LEU A 420 1.29 -6.00 22.65
N LEU A 421 -0.05 -6.07 22.61
CA LEU A 421 -0.77 -7.06 21.81
C LEU A 421 -0.63 -6.81 20.31
N GLU A 422 -0.59 -5.56 19.87
CA GLU A 422 -0.32 -5.22 18.49
C GLU A 422 1.15 -5.44 18.12
N GLU A 423 2.07 -5.17 19.04
CA GLU A 423 3.50 -5.47 18.87
C GLU A 423 3.73 -6.97 18.69
N ALA A 424 3.07 -7.82 19.49
CA ALA A 424 3.15 -9.27 19.35
C ALA A 424 2.65 -9.78 17.97
N LYS A 425 1.69 -9.09 17.35
CA LYS A 425 1.27 -9.37 15.96
C LYS A 425 2.35 -8.99 14.95
N LEU A 426 2.99 -7.84 15.13
CA LEU A 426 4.07 -7.39 14.24
C LEU A 426 5.28 -8.33 14.27
N GLN A 427 5.64 -8.84 15.46
CA GLN A 427 6.76 -9.78 15.62
C GLN A 427 6.51 -11.15 14.98
N ARG A 428 5.26 -11.54 14.75
CA ARG A 428 4.89 -12.79 14.05
C ARG A 428 4.88 -12.66 12.53
N MET A 429 5.05 -11.44 11.99
CA MET A 429 5.09 -11.26 10.54
C MET A 429 6.36 -11.89 9.94
N PRO A 430 6.30 -12.42 8.72
CA PRO A 430 7.49 -12.92 8.02
C PRO A 430 8.58 -11.84 7.93
N ALA A 431 9.83 -12.27 7.91
CA ALA A 431 10.94 -11.37 7.66
C ALA A 431 10.75 -10.62 6.32
N PRO A 432 11.18 -9.35 6.24
CA PRO A 432 11.07 -8.59 4.99
C PRO A 432 11.87 -9.27 3.87
N LYS A 433 11.34 -9.22 2.65
CA LYS A 433 12.03 -9.71 1.46
C LYS A 433 13.19 -8.77 1.08
N SER A 434 14.12 -9.28 0.28
CA SER A 434 15.37 -8.58 -0.08
C SER A 434 15.16 -7.20 -0.74
N LEU A 435 14.07 -7.02 -1.48
CA LEU A 435 13.71 -5.77 -2.17
C LEU A 435 12.44 -5.12 -1.61
N GLU A 436 12.00 -5.48 -0.41
CA GLU A 436 10.85 -4.83 0.22
C GLU A 436 11.10 -3.32 0.40
N GLY A 437 10.12 -2.51 0.04
CA GLY A 437 10.22 -1.05 0.08
C GLY A 437 10.99 -0.43 -1.11
N LYS A 438 11.47 -1.22 -2.07
CA LYS A 438 12.14 -0.73 -3.28
C LYS A 438 11.18 -0.61 -4.46
N VAL A 439 11.47 0.35 -5.35
CA VAL A 439 10.71 0.65 -6.56
C VAL A 439 11.57 0.38 -7.78
N ALA A 440 11.12 -0.49 -8.67
CA ALA A 440 11.76 -0.81 -9.93
C ALA A 440 10.99 -0.21 -11.12
N PHE A 441 11.72 0.33 -12.10
CA PHE A 441 11.19 0.79 -13.39
C PHE A 441 11.87 0.01 -14.52
N ILE A 442 11.08 -0.63 -15.39
CA ILE A 442 11.59 -1.52 -16.45
C ILE A 442 11.05 -1.05 -17.80
N THR A 443 11.92 -0.63 -18.71
CA THR A 443 11.54 -0.35 -20.12
C THR A 443 11.50 -1.65 -20.93
N GLY A 444 10.60 -1.73 -21.94
CA GLY A 444 10.33 -2.99 -22.64
C GLY A 444 9.76 -4.03 -21.68
N GLY A 445 8.94 -3.58 -20.72
CA GLY A 445 8.44 -4.38 -19.62
C GLY A 445 7.46 -5.49 -20.00
N ALA A 446 6.82 -5.39 -21.17
CA ALA A 446 5.93 -6.41 -21.71
C ALA A 446 6.68 -7.48 -22.53
N GLY A 447 7.94 -7.26 -22.90
CA GLY A 447 8.80 -8.24 -23.56
C GLY A 447 9.24 -9.37 -22.63
N ALA A 448 9.75 -10.49 -23.20
CA ALA A 448 10.10 -11.70 -22.43
C ALA A 448 11.07 -11.43 -21.28
N ILE A 449 12.19 -10.73 -21.54
CA ILE A 449 13.19 -10.38 -20.52
C ILE A 449 12.59 -9.42 -19.51
N GLY A 450 11.86 -8.38 -19.96
CA GLY A 450 11.22 -7.40 -19.09
C GLY A 450 10.21 -8.03 -18.11
N LYS A 451 9.34 -8.92 -18.64
CA LYS A 451 8.37 -9.67 -17.83
C LYS A 451 9.02 -10.62 -16.83
N ALA A 452 10.04 -11.37 -17.26
CA ALA A 452 10.77 -12.28 -16.36
C ALA A 452 11.49 -11.50 -15.24
N SER A 453 12.13 -10.37 -15.60
CA SER A 453 12.77 -9.47 -14.63
C SER A 453 11.76 -8.88 -13.63
N ALA A 454 10.61 -8.42 -14.11
CA ALA A 454 9.52 -7.95 -13.25
C ALA A 454 9.04 -9.05 -12.30
N THR A 455 8.85 -10.26 -12.81
CA THR A 455 8.44 -11.42 -12.01
C THR A 455 9.42 -11.67 -10.86
N LYS A 456 10.72 -11.71 -11.17
CA LYS A 456 11.76 -11.92 -10.16
C LYS A 456 11.80 -10.80 -9.12
N LEU A 457 11.76 -9.53 -9.53
CA LEU A 457 11.78 -8.39 -8.59
C LEU A 457 10.54 -8.36 -7.69
N LEU A 458 9.35 -8.73 -8.22
CA LEU A 458 8.11 -8.87 -7.44
C LEU A 458 8.19 -10.02 -6.42
N GLN A 459 8.78 -11.16 -6.80
CA GLN A 459 9.04 -12.28 -5.89
C GLN A 459 9.87 -11.84 -4.69
N GLU A 460 10.82 -10.94 -4.92
CA GLU A 460 11.72 -10.39 -3.91
C GLU A 460 11.14 -9.16 -3.18
N GLY A 461 9.91 -8.77 -3.48
CA GLY A 461 9.15 -7.76 -2.72
C GLY A 461 9.18 -6.33 -3.26
N ALA A 462 9.81 -6.08 -4.43
CA ALA A 462 9.80 -4.75 -5.03
C ALA A 462 8.41 -4.38 -5.58
N CYS A 463 8.11 -3.07 -5.60
CA CYS A 463 7.07 -2.52 -6.46
C CYS A 463 7.63 -2.28 -7.87
N VAL A 464 6.86 -2.59 -8.91
CA VAL A 464 7.35 -2.56 -10.31
C VAL A 464 6.47 -1.68 -11.19
N VAL A 465 7.10 -0.77 -11.94
CA VAL A 465 6.51 -0.07 -13.08
C VAL A 465 7.03 -0.68 -14.37
N LEU A 466 6.13 -1.23 -15.17
CA LEU A 466 6.40 -1.72 -16.52
C LEU A 466 6.14 -0.58 -17.50
N ALA A 467 7.15 -0.20 -18.28
CA ALA A 467 7.05 0.80 -19.32
C ALA A 467 7.23 0.12 -20.69
N ASP A 468 6.25 0.24 -21.58
CA ASP A 468 6.29 -0.36 -22.90
C ASP A 468 5.54 0.50 -23.93
N ILE A 469 5.89 0.38 -25.19
CA ILE A 469 5.20 1.06 -26.29
C ILE A 469 3.93 0.31 -26.71
N ASP A 470 3.91 -1.03 -26.55
CA ASP A 470 2.76 -1.88 -26.88
C ASP A 470 1.76 -1.96 -25.73
N ASN A 471 0.71 -1.14 -25.82
CA ASN A 471 -0.34 -1.08 -24.83
C ASN A 471 -1.01 -2.44 -24.54
N LYS A 472 -1.29 -3.22 -25.58
CA LYS A 472 -2.02 -4.50 -25.45
C LYS A 472 -1.19 -5.54 -24.67
N SER A 473 0.05 -5.69 -25.04
CA SER A 473 0.99 -6.59 -24.34
C SER A 473 1.26 -6.11 -22.92
N LEU A 474 1.34 -4.80 -22.70
CA LEU A 474 1.54 -4.20 -21.38
C LEU A 474 0.35 -4.48 -20.46
N GLU A 475 -0.88 -4.19 -20.87
CA GLU A 475 -2.09 -4.46 -20.10
C GLU A 475 -2.21 -5.93 -19.71
N LYS A 476 -1.95 -6.84 -20.66
CA LYS A 476 -1.94 -8.28 -20.41
C LYS A 476 -0.91 -8.65 -19.33
N THR A 477 0.33 -8.18 -19.47
CA THR A 477 1.42 -8.48 -18.53
C THR A 477 1.13 -7.93 -17.14
N VAL A 478 0.64 -6.68 -17.04
CA VAL A 478 0.24 -6.07 -15.76
C VAL A 478 -0.89 -6.87 -15.09
N SER A 479 -1.90 -7.31 -15.87
CA SER A 479 -3.00 -8.11 -15.32
C SER A 479 -2.51 -9.44 -14.77
N GLU A 480 -1.68 -10.16 -15.51
CA GLU A 480 -1.11 -11.45 -15.09
C GLU A 480 -0.27 -11.32 -13.82
N LEU A 481 0.62 -10.34 -13.77
CA LEU A 481 1.48 -10.12 -12.60
C LEU A 481 0.69 -9.60 -11.38
N SER A 482 -0.32 -8.76 -11.60
CA SER A 482 -1.19 -8.28 -10.52
C SER A 482 -2.00 -9.41 -9.89
N HIS A 483 -2.41 -10.39 -10.70
CA HIS A 483 -3.11 -11.59 -10.22
C HIS A 483 -2.17 -12.53 -9.46
N ALA A 484 -0.95 -12.72 -9.97
CA ALA A 484 0.04 -13.64 -9.39
C ALA A 484 0.63 -13.13 -8.05
N PHE A 485 0.75 -11.81 -7.88
CA PHE A 485 1.39 -11.20 -6.70
C PHE A 485 0.42 -10.33 -5.91
N ASN A 486 0.32 -9.05 -6.25
CA ASN A 486 -0.58 -8.10 -5.62
C ASN A 486 -0.81 -6.92 -6.57
N LYS A 487 -2.07 -6.55 -6.78
CA LYS A 487 -2.44 -5.40 -7.61
C LYS A 487 -1.80 -4.07 -7.17
N ASP A 488 -1.45 -3.93 -5.91
CA ASP A 488 -0.80 -2.73 -5.39
C ASP A 488 0.67 -2.64 -5.79
N MET A 489 1.34 -3.76 -6.13
CA MET A 489 2.78 -3.79 -6.43
C MET A 489 3.14 -3.56 -7.90
N VAL A 490 2.17 -3.65 -8.82
CA VAL A 490 2.43 -3.60 -10.26
C VAL A 490 1.67 -2.45 -10.92
N ARG A 491 2.35 -1.70 -11.77
CA ARG A 491 1.75 -0.66 -12.62
C ARG A 491 2.31 -0.73 -14.04
N GLY A 492 1.50 -0.36 -15.01
CA GLY A 492 1.91 -0.21 -16.40
C GLY A 492 1.83 1.26 -16.84
N VAL A 493 2.75 1.67 -17.70
CA VAL A 493 2.74 2.98 -18.33
C VAL A 493 3.21 2.89 -19.77
N ILE A 494 2.47 3.52 -20.69
CA ILE A 494 2.89 3.62 -22.10
C ILE A 494 4.13 4.51 -22.18
N CYS A 495 5.19 3.98 -22.80
CA CYS A 495 6.44 4.69 -22.94
C CYS A 495 7.11 4.36 -24.27
N ASP A 496 7.24 5.37 -25.12
CA ASP A 496 8.06 5.37 -26.31
C ASP A 496 9.44 5.94 -25.96
N VAL A 497 10.46 5.09 -25.90
CA VAL A 497 11.82 5.48 -25.51
C VAL A 497 12.54 6.37 -26.55
N THR A 498 11.96 6.54 -27.73
CA THR A 498 12.46 7.48 -28.75
C THR A 498 11.96 8.91 -28.53
N LYS A 499 11.06 9.11 -27.54
CA LYS A 499 10.44 10.41 -27.24
C LYS A 499 10.71 10.85 -25.81
N GLU A 500 11.54 11.88 -25.65
CA GLU A 500 11.88 12.43 -24.33
C GLU A 500 10.65 12.74 -23.47
N SER A 501 9.62 13.37 -24.06
CA SER A 501 8.39 13.70 -23.31
C SER A 501 7.64 12.47 -22.79
N SER A 502 7.67 11.35 -23.54
CA SER A 502 7.09 10.08 -23.13
C SER A 502 7.83 9.50 -21.92
N ILE A 503 9.15 9.50 -21.96
CA ILE A 503 10.02 9.04 -20.88
C ILE A 503 9.80 9.88 -19.62
N VAL A 504 9.84 11.22 -19.74
CA VAL A 504 9.61 12.14 -18.61
C VAL A 504 8.24 11.86 -17.95
N ASN A 505 7.18 11.66 -18.73
CA ASN A 505 5.85 11.38 -18.21
C ASN A 505 5.78 9.99 -17.53
N ALA A 506 6.47 8.99 -18.07
CA ALA A 506 6.52 7.66 -17.45
C ALA A 506 7.25 7.68 -16.10
N PHE A 507 8.33 8.43 -15.95
CA PHE A 507 9.02 8.60 -14.66
C PHE A 507 8.21 9.46 -13.68
N LYS A 508 7.50 10.50 -14.13
CA LYS A 508 6.53 11.23 -13.29
C LYS A 508 5.46 10.30 -12.75
N PHE A 509 4.93 9.42 -13.60
CA PHE A 509 3.95 8.40 -13.19
C PHE A 509 4.54 7.49 -12.10
N CYS A 510 5.77 6.98 -12.27
CA CYS A 510 6.45 6.15 -11.28
C CYS A 510 6.56 6.86 -9.92
N CYS A 511 7.02 8.11 -9.91
CA CYS A 511 7.14 8.92 -8.70
C CYS A 511 5.80 9.12 -7.99
N ILE A 512 4.71 9.37 -8.73
CA ILE A 512 3.38 9.57 -8.15
C ILE A 512 2.82 8.27 -7.57
N GLU A 513 3.01 7.16 -8.30
CA GLU A 513 2.45 5.86 -7.88
C GLU A 513 3.20 5.25 -6.68
N PHE A 514 4.52 5.39 -6.60
CA PHE A 514 5.33 4.69 -5.60
C PHE A 514 6.25 5.60 -4.76
N GLY A 515 6.32 6.88 -5.07
CA GLY A 515 7.11 7.85 -4.29
C GLY A 515 8.51 8.10 -4.79
N GLY A 516 9.01 7.32 -5.76
CA GLY A 516 10.36 7.46 -6.29
C GLY A 516 10.84 6.25 -7.06
N LEU A 517 12.17 6.02 -7.06
CA LEU A 517 12.85 4.99 -7.82
C LEU A 517 14.05 4.44 -7.03
N ASP A 518 14.33 3.14 -7.11
CA ASP A 518 15.54 2.51 -6.55
C ASP A 518 16.29 1.69 -7.60
N ILE A 519 15.56 1.07 -8.52
CA ILE A 519 16.08 0.15 -9.51
C ILE A 519 15.56 0.59 -10.88
N LEU A 520 16.48 0.90 -11.80
CA LEU A 520 16.18 1.16 -13.20
C LEU A 520 16.71 0.03 -14.07
N ALA A 521 15.84 -0.66 -14.79
CA ALA A 521 16.21 -1.62 -15.83
C ALA A 521 15.93 -1.02 -17.22
N SER A 522 16.94 -0.55 -17.91
CA SER A 522 16.86 -0.12 -19.31
C SER A 522 16.97 -1.35 -20.18
N ASN A 523 15.81 -1.83 -20.69
CA ASN A 523 15.70 -3.11 -21.41
C ASN A 523 14.95 -3.01 -22.73
N ALA A 524 14.28 -1.90 -23.04
CA ALA A 524 13.58 -1.73 -24.31
C ALA A 524 14.54 -1.89 -25.49
N GLY A 525 14.17 -2.70 -26.48
CA GLY A 525 15.09 -2.92 -27.59
C GLY A 525 14.43 -3.56 -28.82
N MET A 526 15.19 -3.52 -29.88
CA MET A 526 14.89 -4.17 -31.16
C MET A 526 16.18 -4.72 -31.77
N ALA A 527 16.08 -5.48 -32.83
CA ALA A 527 17.22 -5.89 -33.63
C ALA A 527 16.88 -5.76 -35.14
N SER A 528 17.90 -5.43 -35.93
CA SER A 528 17.82 -5.37 -37.40
C SER A 528 19.06 -5.93 -38.03
N SER A 529 18.94 -6.45 -39.27
CA SER A 529 20.01 -7.08 -40.00
C SER A 529 19.99 -6.65 -41.49
N ALA A 530 21.13 -6.22 -41.98
CA ALA A 530 21.40 -6.01 -43.39
C ALA A 530 22.92 -6.07 -43.62
N PRO A 531 23.40 -6.48 -44.80
CA PRO A 531 24.79 -6.25 -45.22
C PRO A 531 25.19 -4.77 -45.06
N LEU A 532 26.47 -4.51 -44.86
CA LEU A 532 26.91 -3.14 -44.57
C LEU A 532 26.56 -2.14 -45.68
N ASP A 533 26.73 -2.56 -46.92
CA ASP A 533 26.47 -1.79 -48.14
C ASP A 533 24.94 -1.66 -48.45
N GLU A 534 24.09 -2.48 -47.82
CA GLU A 534 22.63 -2.41 -47.90
C GLU A 534 21.99 -1.78 -46.65
N THR A 535 22.78 -1.47 -45.63
CA THR A 535 22.28 -0.84 -44.37
C THR A 535 21.86 0.60 -44.65
N SER A 536 20.57 0.88 -44.68
CA SER A 536 20.07 2.22 -44.93
C SER A 536 20.29 3.16 -43.73
N VAL A 537 20.30 4.47 -44.03
CA VAL A 537 20.39 5.51 -42.97
C VAL A 537 19.19 5.43 -42.03
N GLU A 538 18.02 5.11 -42.52
CA GLU A 538 16.79 4.94 -41.70
C GLU A 538 16.95 3.77 -40.74
N MET A 539 17.48 2.61 -41.19
CA MET A 539 17.76 1.48 -40.31
C MET A 539 18.82 1.83 -39.28
N TRP A 540 19.87 2.52 -39.66
CA TRP A 540 20.90 3.02 -38.76
C TRP A 540 20.28 3.93 -37.68
N ASN A 541 19.55 4.96 -38.09
CA ASN A 541 18.93 5.93 -37.18
C ASN A 541 17.90 5.28 -36.25
N LEU A 542 17.13 4.32 -36.74
CA LEU A 542 16.15 3.59 -35.90
C LEU A 542 16.86 2.82 -34.77
N ASN A 543 17.96 2.10 -35.07
CA ASN A 543 18.73 1.43 -34.03
C ASN A 543 19.28 2.42 -33.00
N PHE A 544 19.86 3.53 -33.45
CA PHE A 544 20.45 4.52 -32.56
C PHE A 544 19.40 5.26 -31.73
N SER A 545 18.24 5.60 -32.30
CA SER A 545 17.16 6.27 -31.56
C SER A 545 16.60 5.43 -30.41
N ILE A 546 16.54 4.09 -30.59
CA ILE A 546 16.03 3.20 -29.55
C ILE A 546 17.15 2.78 -28.59
N LEU A 547 18.29 2.28 -29.13
CA LEU A 547 19.30 1.59 -28.33
C LEU A 547 20.39 2.52 -27.77
N ALA A 548 20.68 3.65 -28.40
CA ALA A 548 21.66 4.60 -27.90
C ALA A 548 21.00 5.82 -27.25
N GLU A 549 20.23 6.60 -28.02
CA GLU A 549 19.56 7.80 -27.50
C GLU A 549 18.50 7.45 -26.46
N GLY A 550 17.65 6.43 -26.70
CA GLY A 550 16.63 5.99 -25.77
C GLY A 550 17.22 5.54 -24.43
N TYR A 551 18.31 4.79 -24.45
CA TYR A 551 19.01 4.37 -23.22
C TYR A 551 19.61 5.58 -22.48
N PHE A 552 20.22 6.52 -23.21
CA PHE A 552 20.70 7.77 -22.61
C PHE A 552 19.57 8.54 -21.92
N LEU A 553 18.44 8.75 -22.61
CA LEU A 553 17.31 9.50 -22.06
C LEU A 553 16.70 8.82 -20.84
N VAL A 554 16.53 7.51 -20.89
CA VAL A 554 16.01 6.70 -19.77
C VAL A 554 16.96 6.73 -18.57
N CYS A 555 18.26 6.54 -18.79
CA CYS A 555 19.27 6.64 -17.73
C CYS A 555 19.31 8.04 -17.12
N ARG A 556 19.25 9.10 -17.94
CA ARG A 556 19.26 10.50 -17.49
C ARG A 556 18.08 10.81 -16.56
N GLU A 557 16.86 10.44 -16.95
CA GLU A 557 15.67 10.72 -16.14
C GLU A 557 15.66 9.89 -14.85
N GLY A 558 16.02 8.61 -14.90
CA GLY A 558 16.19 7.79 -13.71
C GLY A 558 17.26 8.33 -12.76
N PHE A 559 18.40 8.76 -13.30
CA PHE A 559 19.50 9.37 -12.54
C PHE A 559 19.07 10.64 -11.79
N LYS A 560 18.26 11.51 -12.43
CA LYS A 560 17.71 12.72 -11.78
C LYS A 560 16.91 12.38 -10.53
N ILE A 561 16.08 11.33 -10.58
CA ILE A 561 15.25 10.90 -9.46
C ILE A 561 16.11 10.30 -8.34
N LEU A 562 17.02 9.38 -8.68
CA LEU A 562 17.92 8.76 -7.72
C LEU A 562 18.78 9.79 -6.99
N LYS A 563 19.30 10.78 -7.73
CA LYS A 563 20.05 11.92 -7.17
C LYS A 563 19.18 12.78 -6.24
N ALA A 564 17.93 13.06 -6.62
CA ALA A 564 17.00 13.85 -5.80
C ALA A 564 16.67 13.15 -4.48
N GLN A 565 16.56 11.83 -4.47
CA GLN A 565 16.35 11.01 -3.26
C GLN A 565 17.59 11.00 -2.36
N SER A 566 18.79 10.95 -2.95
CA SER A 566 20.06 10.89 -2.21
C SER A 566 20.19 9.67 -1.27
N VAL A 567 19.66 8.53 -1.68
CA VAL A 567 19.74 7.24 -0.95
C VAL A 567 20.40 6.13 -1.76
N GLY A 568 21.06 6.52 -2.86
CA GLY A 568 21.65 5.58 -3.79
C GLY A 568 20.64 4.98 -4.76
N GLY A 569 21.04 3.89 -5.42
CA GLY A 569 20.20 3.13 -6.34
C GLY A 569 21.00 2.31 -7.34
N SER A 570 20.30 1.54 -8.16
CA SER A 570 20.90 0.66 -9.18
C SER A 570 20.31 0.92 -10.56
N ILE A 571 21.16 1.27 -11.51
CA ILE A 571 20.83 1.36 -12.94
C ILE A 571 21.40 0.11 -13.61
N ILE A 572 20.56 -0.64 -14.32
CA ILE A 572 20.94 -1.88 -14.98
C ILE A 572 20.60 -1.75 -16.46
N ILE A 573 21.60 -1.88 -17.29
CA ILE A 573 21.47 -1.82 -18.75
C ILE A 573 21.42 -3.27 -19.28
N VAL A 574 20.34 -3.62 -19.95
CA VAL A 574 20.24 -4.90 -20.67
C VAL A 574 20.73 -4.70 -22.09
N ALA A 575 22.02 -4.95 -22.29
CA ALA A 575 22.65 -4.74 -23.58
C ALA A 575 22.59 -6.02 -24.46
N SER A 576 23.71 -6.49 -24.96
CA SER A 576 23.84 -7.73 -25.73
C SER A 576 25.31 -8.11 -25.84
N LYS A 577 25.60 -9.40 -26.00
CA LYS A 577 26.96 -9.81 -26.40
C LYS A 577 27.45 -9.09 -27.66
N ASN A 578 26.52 -8.64 -28.52
CA ASN A 578 26.84 -7.89 -29.74
C ASN A 578 27.43 -6.50 -29.48
N GLY A 579 27.37 -6.01 -28.26
CA GLY A 579 28.13 -4.82 -27.83
C GLY A 579 29.63 -5.10 -27.63
N LEU A 580 30.01 -6.38 -27.40
CA LEU A 580 31.41 -6.83 -27.25
C LEU A 580 31.96 -7.48 -28.52
N VAL A 581 31.14 -8.30 -29.19
CA VAL A 581 31.54 -9.09 -30.35
C VAL A 581 30.55 -8.87 -31.50
N ALA A 582 31.06 -8.30 -32.58
CA ALA A 582 30.24 -8.05 -33.77
C ALA A 582 29.66 -9.33 -34.37
N SER A 583 28.52 -9.18 -34.98
CA SER A 583 27.88 -10.24 -35.79
C SER A 583 27.75 -9.80 -37.24
N PRO A 584 27.90 -10.71 -38.21
CA PRO A 584 27.70 -10.37 -39.63
C PRO A 584 26.31 -9.77 -39.85
N ASN A 585 26.20 -8.85 -40.80
CA ASN A 585 24.95 -8.21 -41.21
C ASN A 585 24.19 -7.50 -40.05
N ALA A 586 24.89 -6.99 -39.05
CA ALA A 586 24.28 -6.34 -37.89
C ALA A 586 25.05 -5.09 -37.46
N SER A 587 25.63 -4.32 -38.39
CA SER A 587 26.48 -3.18 -38.11
C SER A 587 25.78 -2.11 -37.26
N ALA A 588 24.58 -1.69 -37.62
CA ALA A 588 23.81 -0.70 -36.85
C ALA A 588 23.49 -1.20 -35.43
N TYR A 589 23.03 -2.43 -35.30
CA TYR A 589 22.70 -3.03 -34.01
C TYR A 589 23.92 -3.19 -33.09
N CYS A 590 25.02 -3.75 -33.62
CA CYS A 590 26.25 -3.96 -32.84
C CYS A 590 26.85 -2.64 -32.35
N THR A 591 26.87 -1.62 -33.20
CA THR A 591 27.41 -0.29 -32.85
C THR A 591 26.55 0.37 -31.79
N ALA A 592 25.22 0.32 -31.89
CA ALA A 592 24.32 0.87 -30.89
C ALA A 592 24.44 0.12 -29.55
N LYS A 593 24.58 -1.21 -29.55
CA LYS A 593 24.80 -2.02 -28.34
C LYS A 593 26.18 -1.74 -27.69
N ALA A 594 27.21 -1.43 -28.48
CA ALA A 594 28.50 -0.98 -27.95
C ALA A 594 28.39 0.40 -27.25
N ALA A 595 27.57 1.30 -27.80
CA ALA A 595 27.28 2.59 -27.16
C ALA A 595 26.63 2.44 -25.77
N GLU A 596 25.74 1.43 -25.57
CA GLU A 596 25.15 1.14 -24.26
C GLU A 596 26.21 0.73 -23.22
N LEU A 597 27.21 -0.07 -23.62
CA LEU A 597 28.32 -0.47 -22.74
C LEU A 597 29.16 0.72 -22.29
N GLN A 598 29.44 1.64 -23.20
CA GLN A 598 30.22 2.85 -22.87
C GLN A 598 29.40 3.83 -22.04
N LEU A 599 28.09 3.97 -22.32
CA LEU A 599 27.18 4.78 -21.52
C LEU A 599 27.14 4.27 -20.05
N SER A 600 27.10 2.96 -19.85
CA SER A 600 27.07 2.38 -18.49
C SER A 600 28.28 2.79 -17.64
N ARG A 601 29.47 2.85 -18.25
CA ARG A 601 30.71 3.27 -17.58
C ARG A 601 30.66 4.76 -17.19
N SER A 602 30.16 5.61 -18.09
CA SER A 602 29.98 7.05 -17.81
C SER A 602 28.98 7.27 -16.67
N VAL A 603 27.83 6.57 -16.71
CA VAL A 603 26.82 6.65 -15.64
C VAL A 603 27.36 6.12 -14.31
N ALA A 604 28.19 5.06 -14.31
CA ALA A 604 28.82 4.54 -13.11
C ALA A 604 29.77 5.57 -12.46
N LEU A 605 30.59 6.25 -13.27
CA LEU A 605 31.51 7.29 -12.80
C LEU A 605 30.75 8.49 -12.20
N GLU A 606 29.73 8.98 -12.89
CA GLU A 606 28.94 10.13 -12.45
C GLU A 606 28.01 9.79 -11.27
N GLY A 607 27.57 8.53 -11.18
CA GLY A 607 26.65 8.05 -10.14
C GLY A 607 27.32 7.78 -8.80
N ALA A 608 28.59 7.38 -8.80
CA ALA A 608 29.32 6.95 -7.62
C ALA A 608 29.27 7.97 -6.45
N PRO A 609 29.42 9.30 -6.64
CA PRO A 609 29.31 10.27 -5.55
C PRO A 609 27.94 10.32 -4.87
N TYR A 610 26.90 9.77 -5.51
CA TYR A 610 25.52 9.73 -5.01
C TYR A 610 25.09 8.33 -4.55
N GLY A 611 26.03 7.35 -4.52
CA GLY A 611 25.71 5.96 -4.22
C GLY A 611 24.90 5.25 -5.32
N ILE A 612 24.87 5.81 -6.53
CA ILE A 612 24.18 5.22 -7.69
C ILE A 612 25.16 4.31 -8.41
N ARG A 613 24.79 3.03 -8.52
CA ARG A 613 25.56 2.01 -9.25
C ARG A 613 24.99 1.87 -10.66
N CYS A 614 25.84 1.60 -11.65
CA CYS A 614 25.42 1.26 -13.00
C CYS A 614 26.19 0.05 -13.50
N ASN A 615 25.45 -1.00 -13.90
CA ASN A 615 26.03 -2.25 -14.39
C ASN A 615 25.28 -2.75 -15.62
N VAL A 616 25.85 -3.71 -16.33
CA VAL A 616 25.33 -4.25 -17.58
C VAL A 616 25.08 -5.74 -17.46
N VAL A 617 23.94 -6.18 -17.96
CA VAL A 617 23.65 -7.60 -18.24
C VAL A 617 23.69 -7.78 -19.78
N ASN A 618 24.55 -8.67 -20.24
CA ASN A 618 24.76 -8.99 -21.67
C ASN A 618 24.21 -10.38 -22.01
N PRO A 619 22.95 -10.51 -22.42
CA PRO A 619 22.43 -11.79 -22.90
C PRO A 619 22.92 -12.10 -24.33
N ASP A 620 22.98 -13.41 -24.65
CA ASP A 620 23.06 -13.90 -26.02
C ASP A 620 21.91 -14.90 -26.28
N ALA A 621 21.28 -14.75 -27.44
CA ALA A 621 20.32 -15.71 -28.00
C ALA A 621 19.16 -16.14 -27.07
N VAL A 622 18.51 -15.19 -26.42
CA VAL A 622 17.26 -15.43 -25.68
C VAL A 622 16.12 -15.56 -26.68
N LEU A 623 15.87 -16.80 -27.19
CA LEU A 623 14.90 -17.04 -28.25
C LEU A 623 13.47 -17.23 -27.71
N LYS A 624 13.32 -17.98 -26.62
CA LYS A 624 12.02 -18.36 -26.08
C LYS A 624 11.21 -17.15 -25.63
N GLY A 625 10.03 -16.98 -26.22
CA GLY A 625 9.08 -15.92 -25.82
C GLY A 625 9.51 -14.50 -26.18
N SER A 626 10.62 -14.32 -26.89
CA SER A 626 11.14 -13.00 -27.28
C SER A 626 10.58 -12.58 -28.65
N GLY A 627 9.80 -11.48 -28.68
CA GLY A 627 9.22 -10.93 -29.92
C GLY A 627 10.27 -10.51 -30.97
N ILE A 628 11.52 -10.27 -30.59
CA ILE A 628 12.64 -10.03 -31.50
C ILE A 628 12.84 -11.26 -32.41
N TRP A 629 12.64 -12.47 -31.89
CA TRP A 629 12.85 -13.72 -32.59
C TRP A 629 11.60 -14.28 -33.31
N ASP A 630 10.44 -13.64 -33.15
CA ASP A 630 9.20 -14.06 -33.81
C ASP A 630 9.02 -13.50 -35.23
N GLY A 631 9.95 -12.61 -35.66
CA GLY A 631 9.81 -11.83 -36.88
C GLY A 631 10.93 -12.03 -37.92
N LYS A 632 11.19 -10.95 -38.65
CA LYS A 632 12.18 -10.84 -39.75
C LYS A 632 13.60 -11.18 -39.28
N TRP A 633 13.99 -10.74 -38.08
CA TRP A 633 15.30 -10.99 -37.47
C TRP A 633 15.66 -12.48 -37.44
N ARG A 634 14.73 -13.37 -37.05
CA ARG A 634 14.96 -14.82 -37.00
C ARG A 634 15.35 -15.37 -38.37
N LYS A 635 14.60 -14.98 -39.43
CA LYS A 635 14.86 -15.36 -40.80
C LYS A 635 16.21 -14.85 -41.32
N GLU A 636 16.50 -13.60 -41.06
CA GLU A 636 17.76 -12.93 -41.45
C GLU A 636 18.98 -13.57 -40.77
N ARG A 637 18.85 -13.92 -39.48
CA ARG A 637 19.92 -14.62 -38.77
C ARG A 637 20.15 -16.03 -39.26
N ALA A 638 19.08 -16.80 -39.53
CA ALA A 638 19.19 -18.14 -40.12
C ALA A 638 19.88 -18.07 -41.49
N ALA A 639 19.46 -17.14 -42.36
CA ALA A 639 20.09 -16.90 -43.66
C ALA A 639 21.58 -16.52 -43.54
N ALA A 640 21.95 -15.63 -42.61
CA ALA A 640 23.34 -15.24 -42.39
C ALA A 640 24.24 -16.41 -41.94
N TYR A 641 23.65 -17.40 -41.27
CA TYR A 641 24.36 -18.63 -40.87
C TYR A 641 24.19 -19.79 -41.89
N LYS A 642 23.40 -19.59 -42.96
CA LYS A 642 23.11 -20.62 -43.99
C LYS A 642 22.47 -21.88 -43.39
N ILE A 643 21.52 -21.70 -42.51
CA ILE A 643 20.75 -22.75 -41.82
C ILE A 643 19.25 -22.44 -41.88
N ASP A 644 18.40 -23.40 -41.57
CA ASP A 644 16.98 -23.22 -41.46
C ASP A 644 16.61 -22.54 -40.13
N THR A 645 15.46 -21.87 -40.08
CA THR A 645 14.99 -21.09 -38.89
C THR A 645 14.76 -21.94 -37.64
N ASP A 646 14.39 -23.21 -37.81
CA ASP A 646 14.20 -24.19 -36.73
C ASP A 646 15.53 -24.69 -36.14
N GLN A 647 16.60 -24.66 -36.93
CA GLN A 647 17.94 -25.05 -36.50
C GLN A 647 18.66 -23.94 -35.69
N LEU A 648 18.11 -22.74 -35.64
CA LEU A 648 18.77 -21.56 -35.08
C LEU A 648 19.04 -21.71 -33.57
N GLU A 649 18.09 -22.25 -32.82
CA GLU A 649 18.24 -22.47 -31.38
C GLU A 649 19.37 -23.47 -31.08
N GLU A 650 19.41 -24.58 -31.83
CA GLU A 650 20.45 -25.59 -31.69
C GLU A 650 21.82 -25.05 -32.14
N HIS A 651 21.85 -24.19 -33.16
CA HIS A 651 23.08 -23.52 -33.60
C HIS A 651 23.67 -22.65 -32.46
N TYR A 652 22.84 -21.82 -31.80
CA TYR A 652 23.29 -20.99 -30.67
C TYR A 652 23.70 -21.84 -29.47
N ARG A 653 22.93 -22.89 -29.15
CA ARG A 653 23.26 -23.85 -28.10
C ARG A 653 24.62 -24.49 -28.30
N LYS A 654 24.88 -25.02 -29.50
CA LYS A 654 26.17 -25.66 -29.85
C LYS A 654 27.36 -24.72 -29.85
N ARG A 655 27.14 -23.43 -30.07
CA ARG A 655 28.18 -22.42 -30.07
C ARG A 655 28.69 -22.11 -28.67
N SER A 656 27.86 -22.17 -27.65
CA SER A 656 28.22 -21.91 -26.28
C SER A 656 29.09 -23.02 -25.67
N LEU A 657 29.93 -22.67 -24.68
CA LEU A 657 30.80 -23.65 -23.98
C LEU A 657 29.98 -24.66 -23.17
N LEU A 658 28.96 -24.18 -22.45
CA LEU A 658 28.09 -25.00 -21.60
C LEU A 658 27.07 -25.83 -22.39
N LYS A 659 26.91 -25.59 -23.69
CA LYS A 659 25.92 -26.26 -24.56
C LYS A 659 24.48 -26.13 -24.00
N LYS A 660 24.17 -24.97 -23.44
CA LYS A 660 22.85 -24.65 -22.86
C LYS A 660 22.20 -23.50 -23.61
N ASN A 661 20.86 -23.48 -23.63
CA ASN A 661 20.07 -22.33 -24.03
C ASN A 661 20.03 -21.29 -22.90
N VAL A 662 19.87 -20.03 -23.30
CA VAL A 662 19.66 -18.92 -22.37
C VAL A 662 18.18 -18.53 -22.41
N TYR A 663 17.57 -18.43 -21.24
CA TYR A 663 16.17 -18.09 -21.06
C TYR A 663 16.01 -16.69 -20.44
N PRO A 664 14.82 -16.07 -20.57
CA PRO A 664 14.54 -14.79 -19.93
C PRO A 664 14.79 -14.80 -18.42
N GLU A 665 14.51 -15.92 -17.76
CA GLU A 665 14.70 -16.15 -16.33
C GLU A 665 16.18 -16.07 -15.93
N ASP A 666 17.10 -16.57 -16.76
CA ASP A 666 18.55 -16.49 -16.50
C ASP A 666 19.03 -15.02 -16.51
N VAL A 667 18.47 -14.21 -17.43
CA VAL A 667 18.76 -12.77 -17.50
C VAL A 667 18.16 -12.05 -16.29
N ALA A 668 16.97 -12.45 -15.85
CA ALA A 668 16.29 -11.89 -14.69
C ALA A 668 17.06 -12.11 -13.38
N GLU A 669 17.69 -13.28 -13.19
CA GLU A 669 18.55 -13.57 -12.04
C GLU A 669 19.79 -12.65 -12.01
N ALA A 670 20.44 -12.42 -13.12
CA ALA A 670 21.58 -11.50 -13.21
C ALA A 670 21.14 -10.04 -12.95
N LEU A 671 19.98 -9.64 -13.46
CA LEU A 671 19.39 -8.34 -13.19
C LEU A 671 19.08 -8.18 -11.70
N TYR A 672 18.49 -9.19 -11.06
CA TYR A 672 18.22 -9.19 -9.63
C TYR A 672 19.52 -9.08 -8.81
N PHE A 673 20.58 -9.79 -9.18
CA PHE A 673 21.88 -9.63 -8.51
C PHE A 673 22.33 -8.16 -8.51
N PHE A 674 22.27 -7.46 -9.65
CA PHE A 674 22.63 -6.05 -9.70
C PHE A 674 21.62 -5.13 -9.01
N ALA A 675 20.37 -5.54 -8.88
CA ALA A 675 19.34 -4.80 -8.15
C ALA A 675 19.49 -4.91 -6.62
N SER A 676 20.05 -6.01 -6.13
CA SER A 676 20.15 -6.36 -4.71
C SER A 676 21.39 -5.75 -4.02
N GLU A 677 21.44 -5.88 -2.70
CA GLU A 677 22.59 -5.50 -1.88
C GLU A 677 23.80 -6.44 -2.08
N ASP A 678 23.60 -7.64 -2.64
CA ASP A 678 24.68 -8.58 -2.95
C ASP A 678 25.70 -7.98 -3.92
N SER A 679 25.25 -7.04 -4.77
CA SER A 679 26.11 -6.29 -5.68
C SER A 679 26.49 -4.89 -5.18
N SER A 680 26.36 -4.61 -3.87
CA SER A 680 26.61 -3.27 -3.29
C SER A 680 28.01 -2.70 -3.57
N LYS A 681 28.98 -3.54 -3.89
CA LYS A 681 30.36 -3.17 -4.25
C LYS A 681 30.64 -3.26 -5.76
N SER A 682 29.59 -3.41 -6.60
CA SER A 682 29.71 -3.60 -8.03
C SER A 682 29.14 -2.38 -8.80
N THR A 683 29.97 -1.68 -9.57
CA THR A 683 29.57 -0.64 -10.51
C THR A 683 30.52 -0.60 -11.71
N GLY A 684 30.01 -0.29 -12.89
CA GLY A 684 30.76 -0.31 -14.15
C GLY A 684 31.08 -1.70 -14.68
N ASN A 685 30.47 -2.75 -14.10
CA ASN A 685 30.70 -4.15 -14.46
C ASN A 685 29.73 -4.65 -15.52
N ILE A 686 30.14 -5.72 -16.21
CA ILE A 686 29.37 -6.42 -17.24
C ILE A 686 29.29 -7.89 -16.84
N ILE A 687 28.09 -8.46 -16.81
CA ILE A 687 27.86 -9.89 -16.68
C ILE A 687 27.31 -10.41 -18.01
N ASN A 688 28.01 -11.39 -18.60
CA ASN A 688 27.55 -12.10 -19.79
C ASN A 688 26.64 -13.26 -19.39
N ILE A 689 25.44 -13.31 -19.93
CA ILE A 689 24.46 -14.40 -19.81
C ILE A 689 24.32 -15.06 -21.20
N ASP A 690 25.32 -15.87 -21.55
CA ASP A 690 25.52 -16.42 -22.91
C ASP A 690 25.94 -17.91 -22.91
N ALA A 691 25.80 -18.57 -21.77
CA ALA A 691 26.25 -19.94 -21.54
C ALA A 691 27.72 -20.19 -21.95
N GLY A 692 28.56 -19.15 -21.88
CA GLY A 692 29.98 -19.18 -22.18
C GLY A 692 30.28 -19.04 -23.68
N HIS A 693 30.07 -17.86 -24.24
CA HIS A 693 30.51 -17.51 -25.60
C HIS A 693 31.94 -16.93 -25.51
N ALA A 694 32.95 -17.77 -25.74
CA ALA A 694 34.35 -17.40 -25.55
C ALA A 694 34.80 -16.09 -26.22
N PRO A 695 34.36 -15.71 -27.45
CA PRO A 695 34.70 -14.45 -28.04
C PRO A 695 34.20 -13.21 -27.26
N SER A 696 33.19 -13.37 -26.41
CA SER A 696 32.60 -12.27 -25.60
C SER A 696 33.24 -12.10 -24.22
N PHE A 697 34.29 -12.87 -23.90
CA PHE A 697 35.00 -12.69 -22.64
C PHE A 697 35.60 -11.29 -22.54
N THR A 698 35.23 -10.55 -21.51
CA THR A 698 35.81 -9.22 -21.24
C THR A 698 37.23 -9.39 -20.70
N ARG A 699 38.17 -8.65 -21.25
CA ARG A 699 39.57 -8.61 -20.82
C ARG A 699 39.90 -7.28 -20.18
#